data_24c58081c1daff3c7a3a1a71733c5cc3
#
_entry.id   24c58081c1daff3c7a3a1a71733c5cc3
#
_cell.length_a   1.000
_cell.length_b   1.000
_cell.length_c   1.000
_cell.angle_alpha   90.00
_cell.angle_beta   90.00
_cell.angle_gamma   90.00
#
_symmetry.space_group_name_H-M   'P 1'
#
loop_
_entity.id
_entity.type
_entity.pdbx_description
1 polymer ?
#
loop_
_entity_poly.entity_id
_entity_poly.type
_entity_poly.pdbx_seq_one_letter_code
_entity_poly.pdbx_strand_id
1 'polypeptide(L)'
;MTCPSCGGETPDVGAACSSCHGPLPPPAFDESWDDTATGYPPARDADAETALTDTDPDITGLPASSGGFRPARASSADSGPLEVGQEFGPRYHILRLLGIGGMGAVYQAWDAELNVAVAVKVIRPEATQDAASARDIERRFKQELKLARQVTHKNVVRIHDLGEIGGIKYITMPFIEGQDLATLLRKRGKVPVAEVMPIARQIAAGLQAAHDAGVVHRDLKPANIMIEDGRAVIMDFGIARSATQPAAAAAGHGFTGGGLNPALSEAMTQAAATVAGAVIGTIEYMAPEQARGQTVDQRADVYAFGLILYDMILGRRRPESAPSAIAELQARLEQPLPSARSLQPDIPEALAALVARCIEPDAAKRYQSTADLVVDLDSLDGNGKRLAIIRRLTRRSMAAAAVLVIVLLGGTYYTTKWAFAPPITHEPISVVIADFQNSTNDAAFDNTLGQSTRRVLEGASFINAYDRSRIRSTLGVQPPDRLDEVAAREIAVKQGLAVVIAGSIAPSGSGYEITVKAVQAVTGNAIANVRGAASNKDQVLQTAARLTARVRQTLGDETSESDALFAMRSVSAGSLEVVSHYAAAVEAQAKGRFEEARQSYLKAVELDPQFGLGYQGLAVMSRNLGRPEDAEKYIKQALRYIDGMTERERFGTRGFYYRLIGDNEQCAKEYGESLLRYPADSVAHNQRAACLAKLRDMRGALREMGEAVQMLPNHGGYRANLAMFANLAGDFQAAESEVAKIQPPDNRAFLALAYSQVGRGQQPQATATYEKLATMGVPGASSAASGLGDLAVYDGRFQDAIGIFEQGASGDLAAKNTDRAAIKYTSIGYAHLLSGQKAAAIAAAETALANSKSMPVRFLAARIFVEAGAIEKALPLAEALASELPAEPQAHGRIIQGQIALKQGKAREAIKILTEANGILDTWLGHFDLGRAYLAANALPQADAEFDRCIARRGEALSLMDEGPTFGHFPAVYYYLGRVREGIGTASFADSYREYLKIRGGSKEDPLALDARKRAGN
;
A
#
# COMPACT_ATOMS: atom_id res chain seq x y z
N MET A 1 -20.62 -19.26 42.26
CA MET A 1 -19.14 -19.39 42.16
C MET A 1 -18.51 -18.99 43.50
N THR A 2 -17.45 -19.67 43.91
CA THR A 2 -16.66 -19.29 45.09
C THR A 2 -15.53 -18.36 44.68
N CYS A 3 -15.41 -17.24 45.33
CA CYS A 3 -14.37 -16.24 45.06
C CYS A 3 -12.96 -16.79 45.39
N PRO A 4 -12.00 -16.80 44.45
CA PRO A 4 -10.65 -17.30 44.69
C PRO A 4 -9.86 -16.49 45.71
N SER A 5 -10.25 -15.24 45.98
CA SER A 5 -9.51 -14.34 46.87
C SER A 5 -9.97 -14.38 48.30
N CYS A 6 -11.24 -14.74 48.57
CA CYS A 6 -11.80 -14.73 49.93
C CYS A 6 -12.65 -15.98 50.31
N GLY A 7 -12.94 -16.90 49.38
CA GLY A 7 -13.73 -18.11 49.60
C GLY A 7 -15.25 -17.89 49.78
N GLY A 8 -15.77 -16.69 49.59
CA GLY A 8 -17.19 -16.35 49.72
C GLY A 8 -17.99 -16.80 48.50
N GLU A 9 -19.25 -17.28 48.72
CA GLU A 9 -20.18 -17.61 47.62
C GLU A 9 -20.76 -16.32 47.03
N THR A 10 -20.71 -16.17 45.72
CA THR A 10 -21.29 -15.02 44.98
C THR A 10 -22.34 -15.50 43.99
N PRO A 11 -23.47 -14.81 43.85
CA PRO A 11 -24.45 -15.10 42.82
C PRO A 11 -23.86 -14.81 41.40
N ASP A 12 -24.32 -15.53 40.41
CA ASP A 12 -23.74 -15.70 39.05
C ASP A 12 -23.72 -14.48 38.13
N VAL A 13 -23.80 -13.25 38.64
CA VAL A 13 -23.81 -12.06 37.77
C VAL A 13 -23.01 -10.91 38.39
N GLY A 14 -21.79 -10.67 37.92
CA GLY A 14 -21.01 -9.50 38.28
C GLY A 14 -19.51 -9.69 38.11
N ALA A 15 -18.80 -8.67 37.62
CA ALA A 15 -17.34 -8.71 37.38
C ALA A 15 -16.50 -8.68 38.68
N ALA A 16 -17.10 -8.57 39.86
CA ALA A 16 -16.41 -8.48 41.14
C ALA A 16 -17.18 -9.18 42.27
N CYS A 17 -16.46 -9.76 43.21
CA CYS A 17 -17.01 -10.41 44.41
C CYS A 17 -17.69 -9.38 45.31
N SER A 18 -18.92 -9.68 45.72
CA SER A 18 -19.74 -8.81 46.63
C SER A 18 -19.14 -8.68 48.04
N SER A 19 -18.26 -9.59 48.44
CA SER A 19 -17.67 -9.60 49.80
C SER A 19 -16.31 -8.97 49.92
N CYS A 20 -15.44 -9.08 48.86
CA CYS A 20 -14.07 -8.53 48.90
C CYS A 20 -13.73 -7.61 47.75
N HIS A 21 -14.65 -7.37 46.83
CA HIS A 21 -14.49 -6.56 45.60
C HIS A 21 -13.34 -7.01 44.69
N GLY A 22 -12.79 -8.22 44.86
CA GLY A 22 -11.80 -8.82 43.96
C GLY A 22 -12.41 -9.27 42.64
N PRO A 23 -11.67 -9.24 41.53
CA PRO A 23 -12.18 -9.67 40.23
C PRO A 23 -12.47 -11.19 40.22
N LEU A 24 -13.60 -11.57 39.62
CA LEU A 24 -13.97 -12.96 39.39
C LEU A 24 -13.47 -13.42 38.02
N PRO A 25 -13.03 -14.68 37.85
CA PRO A 25 -12.65 -15.22 36.55
C PRO A 25 -13.87 -15.25 35.63
N PRO A 26 -13.70 -15.04 34.29
CA PRO A 26 -14.78 -15.16 33.33
C PRO A 26 -15.34 -16.60 33.33
N PRO A 27 -16.65 -16.79 33.05
CA PRO A 27 -17.27 -18.10 32.98
C PRO A 27 -16.59 -18.93 31.89
N ALA A 28 -16.22 -20.17 32.23
CA ALA A 28 -15.70 -21.15 31.30
C ALA A 28 -16.80 -21.45 30.25
N PHE A 29 -16.47 -21.25 28.98
CA PHE A 29 -17.29 -21.73 27.87
C PHE A 29 -17.12 -23.26 27.81
N ASP A 30 -18.24 -23.96 27.96
CA ASP A 30 -18.34 -25.41 27.81
C ASP A 30 -18.26 -25.75 26.31
N GLU A 31 -17.17 -26.39 25.91
CA GLU A 31 -17.01 -26.95 24.57
C GLU A 31 -17.69 -28.31 24.51
N SER A 32 -18.97 -28.34 24.19
CA SER A 32 -19.63 -29.54 23.70
C SER A 32 -20.57 -29.19 22.57
N TRP A 33 -20.07 -29.18 21.36
CA TRP A 33 -20.88 -29.30 20.15
C TRP A 33 -20.60 -30.66 19.52
N ASP A 34 -21.56 -31.52 19.72
CA ASP A 34 -21.66 -32.85 19.16
C ASP A 34 -21.97 -32.79 17.66
N ASP A 35 -21.16 -33.50 16.88
CA ASP A 35 -21.35 -33.77 15.47
C ASP A 35 -22.54 -34.72 15.29
N THR A 36 -23.68 -34.20 14.90
CA THR A 36 -24.65 -34.96 14.05
C THR A 36 -25.83 -34.06 13.67
N ALA A 37 -25.94 -33.66 12.39
CA ALA A 37 -27.15 -33.74 11.59
C ALA A 37 -27.00 -33.02 10.26
N THR A 38 -26.82 -33.80 9.23
CA THR A 38 -27.17 -33.52 7.83
C THR A 38 -28.65 -33.15 7.68
N GLY A 39 -28.94 -32.11 6.91
CA GLY A 39 -30.30 -31.89 6.47
C GLY A 39 -30.55 -30.48 5.92
N TYR A 40 -30.25 -30.25 4.64
CA TYR A 40 -30.89 -29.20 3.86
C TYR A 40 -32.23 -29.63 3.40
N PRO A 41 -33.30 -28.85 3.54
CA PRO A 41 -34.50 -29.02 2.75
C PRO A 41 -34.43 -28.17 1.46
N PRO A 42 -35.05 -28.66 0.36
CA PRO A 42 -34.96 -28.10 -0.96
C PRO A 42 -35.88 -26.90 -1.20
N ALA A 43 -35.49 -26.10 -2.17
CA ALA A 43 -36.27 -25.02 -2.75
C ALA A 43 -37.64 -25.52 -3.22
N ARG A 44 -38.69 -24.74 -3.00
CA ARG A 44 -39.98 -24.87 -3.66
C ARG A 44 -40.16 -23.72 -4.63
N ASP A 45 -40.27 -24.08 -5.89
CA ASP A 45 -40.90 -23.32 -6.96
C ASP A 45 -42.35 -23.02 -6.60
N ALA A 46 -42.78 -21.83 -6.94
CA ALA A 46 -44.20 -21.56 -7.17
C ALA A 46 -44.34 -20.42 -8.18
N ASP A 47 -44.49 -20.80 -9.44
CA ASP A 47 -45.23 -20.04 -10.43
C ASP A 47 -46.68 -19.91 -10.00
N ALA A 48 -47.25 -18.75 -10.20
CA ALA A 48 -48.66 -18.60 -10.62
C ALA A 48 -48.93 -17.13 -10.99
N GLU A 49 -49.22 -16.95 -12.26
CA GLU A 49 -49.97 -15.85 -12.90
C GLU A 49 -51.32 -15.59 -12.20
N THR A 50 -51.82 -14.38 -12.19
CA THR A 50 -52.94 -13.87 -12.97
C THR A 50 -53.44 -12.50 -12.47
N ALA A 51 -53.49 -11.56 -13.38
CA ALA A 51 -54.56 -10.77 -13.94
C ALA A 51 -55.24 -9.68 -13.11
N LEU A 52 -55.00 -8.46 -13.59
CA LEU A 52 -55.92 -7.35 -13.90
C LEU A 52 -57.34 -7.38 -13.28
N THR A 53 -57.69 -6.28 -12.63
CA THR A 53 -58.85 -5.45 -13.06
C THR A 53 -58.89 -4.10 -12.38
N ASP A 54 -59.13 -3.08 -13.18
CA ASP A 54 -59.55 -1.71 -12.90
C ASP A 54 -60.74 -1.64 -11.90
N THR A 55 -60.77 -0.56 -11.11
CA THR A 55 -61.86 0.46 -11.14
C THR A 55 -61.73 1.43 -9.96
N ASP A 56 -61.59 2.71 -10.31
CA ASP A 56 -62.04 3.89 -9.60
C ASP A 56 -63.59 3.96 -9.77
N PRO A 57 -64.40 4.74 -9.05
CA PRO A 57 -64.19 6.05 -8.45
C PRO A 57 -65.02 6.41 -7.17
N ASP A 58 -64.73 7.60 -6.67
CA ASP A 58 -65.61 8.63 -5.99
C ASP A 58 -66.47 8.28 -4.76
N ILE A 59 -66.39 9.08 -3.75
CA ILE A 59 -67.41 10.10 -3.26
C ILE A 59 -67.24 10.48 -1.79
N THR A 60 -66.86 11.70 -1.59
CA THR A 60 -67.31 12.68 -0.57
C THR A 60 -67.54 12.30 0.90
N GLY A 61 -67.08 13.23 1.79
CA GLY A 61 -67.61 13.44 3.10
C GLY A 61 -66.75 14.13 4.11
N LEU A 62 -66.73 15.48 4.11
CA LEU A 62 -66.35 16.33 5.23
C LEU A 62 -67.58 16.36 6.21
N PRO A 63 -67.50 16.83 7.52
CA PRO A 63 -66.65 17.95 7.97
C PRO A 63 -66.13 17.92 9.45
N ALA A 64 -65.22 18.82 9.64
CA ALA A 64 -65.07 19.81 10.76
C ALA A 64 -64.59 19.34 12.18
N SER A 65 -63.59 19.90 12.58
CA SER A 65 -63.18 21.04 13.40
C SER A 65 -62.42 20.59 14.63
N SER A 66 -61.26 21.10 14.87
CA SER A 66 -60.97 22.25 15.67
C SER A 66 -59.47 22.34 16.03
N GLY A 67 -58.97 23.52 15.93
CA GLY A 67 -58.09 24.08 16.92
C GLY A 67 -56.62 23.87 16.75
N GLY A 68 -56.06 24.75 15.95
CA GLY A 68 -54.69 24.86 15.63
C GLY A 68 -53.81 25.48 16.69
N PHE A 69 -52.59 25.18 16.63
CA PHE A 69 -51.49 26.11 16.91
C PHE A 69 -50.39 25.79 15.90
N ARG A 70 -50.15 26.70 15.00
CA ARG A 70 -48.91 26.80 14.24
C ARG A 70 -47.87 27.38 15.19
N PRO A 71 -46.77 26.73 15.50
CA PRO A 71 -45.57 27.41 15.94
C PRO A 71 -44.90 28.02 14.73
N ALA A 72 -44.57 29.31 14.87
CA ALA A 72 -43.79 30.08 13.92
C ALA A 72 -42.49 29.35 13.58
N ARG A 73 -42.12 29.30 12.32
CA ARG A 73 -40.75 28.99 11.84
C ARG A 73 -39.79 29.90 12.60
N ALA A 74 -39.14 29.37 13.63
CA ALA A 74 -37.93 29.92 14.18
C ALA A 74 -36.81 29.69 13.14
N SER A 75 -36.02 30.69 12.88
CA SER A 75 -34.93 30.74 11.96
C SER A 75 -33.92 29.62 12.24
N SER A 76 -33.64 28.76 11.26
CA SER A 76 -32.78 27.58 11.30
C SER A 76 -31.27 27.87 11.35
N ALA A 77 -30.83 28.92 12.07
CA ALA A 77 -29.42 29.28 12.14
C ALA A 77 -28.67 28.73 13.36
N ASP A 78 -29.37 28.27 14.40
CA ASP A 78 -28.77 27.85 15.68
C ASP A 78 -28.89 26.35 16.03
N SER A 79 -29.48 25.52 15.19
CA SER A 79 -29.56 24.06 15.39
C SER A 79 -28.63 23.31 14.46
N GLY A 80 -27.72 22.47 15.05
CA GLY A 80 -26.85 21.59 14.28
C GLY A 80 -27.63 20.48 13.56
N PRO A 81 -27.00 19.67 12.73
CA PRO A 81 -27.63 18.63 11.92
C PRO A 81 -28.16 17.43 12.73
N LEU A 82 -27.82 17.30 14.02
CA LEU A 82 -28.32 16.26 14.92
C LEU A 82 -28.98 16.90 16.14
N GLU A 83 -30.05 16.27 16.65
CA GLU A 83 -30.76 16.72 17.86
C GLU A 83 -30.12 16.11 19.12
N VAL A 84 -30.12 16.88 20.23
CA VAL A 84 -29.65 16.40 21.53
C VAL A 84 -30.61 15.31 22.02
N GLY A 85 -30.08 14.18 22.51
CA GLY A 85 -30.86 13.00 22.91
C GLY A 85 -31.11 12.00 21.76
N GLN A 86 -30.72 12.34 20.51
CA GLN A 86 -30.89 11.46 19.35
C GLN A 86 -29.85 10.34 19.36
N GLU A 87 -30.24 9.14 18.89
CA GLU A 87 -29.34 8.08 18.53
C GLU A 87 -28.74 8.40 17.12
N PHE A 88 -27.43 8.40 17.01
CA PHE A 88 -26.70 8.55 15.77
C PHE A 88 -26.07 7.23 15.39
N GLY A 89 -26.84 6.44 14.64
CA GLY A 89 -26.54 5.03 14.38
C GLY A 89 -26.70 4.15 15.65
N PRO A 90 -26.31 2.88 15.61
CA PRO A 90 -26.47 1.97 16.75
C PRO A 90 -25.45 2.20 17.87
N ARG A 91 -24.44 3.06 17.65
CA ARG A 91 -23.28 3.20 18.53
C ARG A 91 -23.25 4.49 19.32
N TYR A 92 -23.69 5.63 18.76
CA TYR A 92 -23.49 6.92 19.38
C TYR A 92 -24.81 7.53 19.87
N HIS A 93 -24.83 7.98 21.12
CA HIS A 93 -25.95 8.69 21.72
C HIS A 93 -25.57 10.16 21.94
N ILE A 94 -26.23 11.09 21.28
CA ILE A 94 -25.89 12.51 21.31
C ILE A 94 -26.28 13.11 22.67
N LEU A 95 -25.28 13.54 23.46
CA LEU A 95 -25.47 14.08 24.78
C LEU A 95 -25.70 15.60 24.76
N ARG A 96 -24.89 16.33 24.04
CA ARG A 96 -25.02 17.79 23.89
C ARG A 96 -24.23 18.30 22.67
N LEU A 97 -24.64 19.49 22.21
CA LEU A 97 -23.91 20.24 21.20
C LEU A 97 -22.74 20.98 21.88
N LEU A 98 -21.51 20.80 21.40
CA LEU A 98 -20.30 21.46 21.88
C LEU A 98 -20.00 22.75 21.11
N GLY A 99 -20.30 22.77 19.82
CA GLY A 99 -20.10 23.94 18.97
C GLY A 99 -20.54 23.73 17.53
N ILE A 100 -20.86 24.84 16.87
CA ILE A 100 -21.19 24.90 15.43
C ILE A 100 -20.15 25.77 14.74
N GLY A 101 -19.60 25.29 13.64
CA GLY A 101 -18.66 26.03 12.82
C GLY A 101 -19.02 25.97 11.34
N GLY A 102 -18.29 26.71 10.51
CA GLY A 102 -18.54 26.76 9.06
C GLY A 102 -18.48 25.38 8.35
N MET A 103 -17.85 24.38 8.97
CA MET A 103 -17.63 23.03 8.39
C MET A 103 -18.52 21.96 9.00
N GLY A 104 -19.33 22.28 10.02
CA GLY A 104 -20.18 21.32 10.67
C GLY A 104 -20.42 21.62 12.14
N ALA A 105 -20.88 20.62 12.87
CA ALA A 105 -21.16 20.72 14.29
C ALA A 105 -20.39 19.64 15.07
N VAL A 106 -19.95 19.95 16.28
CA VAL A 106 -19.27 19.02 17.17
C VAL A 106 -20.21 18.74 18.36
N TYR A 107 -20.42 17.46 18.62
CA TYR A 107 -21.28 16.99 19.70
C TYR A 107 -20.46 16.18 20.70
N GLN A 108 -20.84 16.24 21.96
CA GLN A 108 -20.49 15.21 22.92
C GLN A 108 -21.49 14.07 22.74
N ALA A 109 -20.99 12.86 22.58
CA ALA A 109 -21.81 11.67 22.46
C ALA A 109 -21.29 10.56 23.38
N TRP A 110 -22.16 9.66 23.76
CA TRP A 110 -21.81 8.43 24.44
C TRP A 110 -21.58 7.33 23.41
N ASP A 111 -20.41 6.72 23.44
CA ASP A 111 -20.09 5.54 22.62
C ASP A 111 -20.55 4.29 23.38
N ALA A 112 -21.64 3.68 22.94
CA ALA A 112 -22.25 2.53 23.60
C ALA A 112 -21.39 1.25 23.52
N GLU A 113 -20.53 1.12 22.50
CA GLU A 113 -19.62 -0.02 22.37
C GLU A 113 -18.40 0.10 23.30
N LEU A 114 -17.84 1.30 23.42
CA LEU A 114 -16.64 1.53 24.24
C LEU A 114 -16.99 1.97 25.67
N ASN A 115 -18.26 2.32 25.93
CA ASN A 115 -18.76 2.80 27.21
C ASN A 115 -18.02 4.04 27.73
N VAL A 116 -17.75 5.01 26.82
CA VAL A 116 -17.04 6.26 27.10
C VAL A 116 -17.67 7.45 26.40
N ALA A 117 -17.47 8.66 26.96
CA ALA A 117 -17.83 9.89 26.28
C ALA A 117 -16.81 10.22 25.18
N VAL A 118 -17.30 10.53 23.97
CA VAL A 118 -16.49 10.92 22.81
C VAL A 118 -16.99 12.26 22.24
N ALA A 119 -16.13 12.95 21.51
CA ALA A 119 -16.54 14.07 20.68
C ALA A 119 -16.79 13.55 19.25
N VAL A 120 -17.98 13.84 18.70
CA VAL A 120 -18.40 13.50 17.34
C VAL A 120 -18.50 14.79 16.54
N LYS A 121 -17.62 14.96 15.57
CA LYS A 121 -17.66 16.08 14.63
C LYS A 121 -18.39 15.65 13.37
N VAL A 122 -19.56 16.25 13.16
CA VAL A 122 -20.42 16.00 12.00
C VAL A 122 -20.10 17.04 10.93
N ILE A 123 -19.85 16.54 9.71
CA ILE A 123 -19.49 17.37 8.55
C ILE A 123 -20.77 17.68 7.79
N ARG A 124 -21.07 18.96 7.60
CA ARG A 124 -22.20 19.36 6.74
C ARG A 124 -21.89 19.01 5.29
N PRO A 125 -22.82 18.38 4.55
CA PRO A 125 -22.72 18.31 3.11
C PRO A 125 -22.82 19.76 2.61
N GLU A 126 -21.72 20.31 2.12
CA GLU A 126 -21.80 21.63 1.48
C GLU A 126 -22.72 21.53 0.25
N ALA A 127 -23.60 22.48 0.11
CA ALA A 127 -24.41 22.69 -1.07
C ALA A 127 -23.51 23.22 -2.21
N THR A 128 -22.59 22.36 -2.70
CA THR A 128 -21.86 22.63 -3.93
C THR A 128 -22.73 22.20 -5.09
N GLN A 129 -23.09 23.14 -5.92
CA GLN A 129 -23.91 22.92 -7.12
C GLN A 129 -23.21 22.06 -8.20
N ASP A 130 -21.95 21.61 -7.95
CA ASP A 130 -21.18 20.78 -8.86
C ASP A 130 -20.66 19.51 -8.17
N ALA A 131 -21.22 18.36 -8.58
CA ALA A 131 -20.88 17.04 -8.08
C ALA A 131 -19.41 16.63 -8.32
N ALA A 132 -18.68 17.29 -9.21
CA ALA A 132 -17.28 17.00 -9.48
C ALA A 132 -16.36 17.65 -8.44
N SER A 133 -16.63 18.90 -8.08
CA SER A 133 -15.90 19.63 -7.03
C SER A 133 -16.09 18.95 -5.65
N ALA A 134 -17.28 18.42 -5.38
CA ALA A 134 -17.58 17.70 -4.14
C ALA A 134 -16.72 16.43 -3.97
N ARG A 135 -16.47 15.65 -5.03
CA ARG A 135 -15.66 14.42 -4.99
C ARG A 135 -14.16 14.69 -4.81
N ASP A 136 -13.63 15.74 -5.41
CA ASP A 136 -12.23 16.15 -5.24
C ASP A 136 -11.97 16.64 -3.82
N ILE A 137 -12.91 17.40 -3.26
CA ILE A 137 -12.92 17.81 -1.85
C ILE A 137 -12.93 16.58 -0.95
N GLU A 138 -13.78 15.62 -1.23
CA GLU A 138 -13.86 14.37 -0.44
C GLU A 138 -12.59 13.56 -0.48
N ARG A 139 -11.95 13.41 -1.65
CA ARG A 139 -10.71 12.66 -1.80
C ARG A 139 -9.56 13.30 -1.01
N ARG A 140 -9.38 14.62 -1.12
CA ARG A 140 -8.38 15.37 -0.38
C ARG A 140 -8.63 15.30 1.12
N PHE A 141 -9.89 15.46 1.53
CA PHE A 141 -10.31 15.31 2.91
C PHE A 141 -9.95 13.92 3.48
N LYS A 142 -10.28 12.83 2.76
CA LYS A 142 -9.91 11.47 3.18
C LYS A 142 -8.40 11.26 3.26
N GLN A 143 -7.63 11.84 2.36
CA GLN A 143 -6.17 11.73 2.34
C GLN A 143 -5.52 12.47 3.51
N GLU A 144 -5.94 13.70 3.79
CA GLU A 144 -5.44 14.50 4.92
C GLU A 144 -5.84 13.88 6.26
N LEU A 145 -7.06 13.34 6.36
CA LEU A 145 -7.50 12.63 7.54
C LEU A 145 -6.67 11.37 7.80
N LYS A 146 -6.30 10.66 6.74
CA LYS A 146 -5.43 9.48 6.84
C LYS A 146 -4.05 9.83 7.41
N LEU A 147 -3.51 10.99 7.02
CA LEU A 147 -2.25 11.50 7.56
C LEU A 147 -2.42 11.99 9.02
N ALA A 148 -3.46 12.74 9.32
CA ALA A 148 -3.74 13.24 10.68
C ALA A 148 -3.95 12.09 11.70
N ARG A 149 -4.48 10.95 11.25
CA ARG A 149 -4.63 9.73 12.09
C ARG A 149 -3.28 9.10 12.49
N GLN A 150 -2.20 9.38 11.76
CA GLN A 150 -0.86 8.85 12.06
C GLN A 150 -0.17 9.63 13.18
N VAL A 151 -0.61 10.87 13.46
CA VAL A 151 -0.04 11.69 14.53
C VAL A 151 -0.49 11.15 15.89
N THR A 152 0.46 10.60 16.65
CA THR A 152 0.21 10.12 18.01
C THR A 152 1.11 10.88 18.98
N HIS A 153 0.55 11.89 19.67
CA HIS A 153 1.26 12.68 20.66
C HIS A 153 0.30 13.14 21.76
N LYS A 154 0.79 13.24 23.00
CA LYS A 154 -0.03 13.64 24.17
C LYS A 154 -0.66 15.04 24.06
N ASN A 155 -0.08 15.92 23.25
CA ASN A 155 -0.56 17.29 23.03
C ASN A 155 -1.25 17.49 21.67
N VAL A 156 -1.66 16.39 21.01
CA VAL A 156 -2.45 16.37 19.77
C VAL A 156 -3.65 15.46 19.97
N VAL A 157 -4.83 15.90 19.59
CA VAL A 157 -6.03 15.06 19.65
C VAL A 157 -5.90 13.89 18.68
N ARG A 158 -6.17 12.69 19.16
CA ARG A 158 -6.17 11.48 18.34
C ARG A 158 -7.53 11.29 17.68
N ILE A 159 -7.55 11.08 16.38
CA ILE A 159 -8.74 10.68 15.65
C ILE A 159 -8.96 9.18 15.86
N HIS A 160 -10.12 8.79 16.39
CA HIS A 160 -10.48 7.40 16.63
C HIS A 160 -11.05 6.77 15.37
N ASP A 161 -12.15 7.34 14.86
CA ASP A 161 -12.89 6.76 13.76
C ASP A 161 -13.40 7.81 12.78
N LEU A 162 -13.64 7.36 11.55
CA LEU A 162 -14.26 8.11 10.46
C LEU A 162 -15.35 7.23 9.86
N GLY A 163 -16.57 7.73 9.80
CA GLY A 163 -17.69 6.98 9.26
C GLY A 163 -18.72 7.85 8.57
N GLU A 164 -19.76 7.18 8.10
CA GLU A 164 -20.94 7.80 7.51
C GLU A 164 -22.18 7.08 8.04
N ILE A 165 -23.13 7.81 8.59
CA ILE A 165 -24.38 7.29 9.11
C ILE A 165 -25.53 8.13 8.53
N GLY A 166 -26.44 7.50 7.81
CA GLY A 166 -27.59 8.17 7.20
C GLY A 166 -27.21 9.29 6.22
N GLY A 167 -26.10 9.14 5.51
CA GLY A 167 -25.57 10.14 4.59
C GLY A 167 -24.81 11.28 5.27
N ILE A 168 -24.66 11.26 6.57
CA ILE A 168 -23.94 12.25 7.39
C ILE A 168 -22.55 11.70 7.72
N LYS A 169 -21.51 12.39 7.25
CA LYS A 169 -20.12 12.03 7.55
C LYS A 169 -19.71 12.56 8.91
N TYR A 170 -18.98 11.74 9.66
CA TYR A 170 -18.54 12.10 11.01
C TYR A 170 -17.12 11.62 11.31
N ILE A 171 -16.51 12.29 12.29
CA ILE A 171 -15.21 11.93 12.87
C ILE A 171 -15.39 11.81 14.37
N THR A 172 -14.83 10.78 14.99
CA THR A 172 -14.81 10.64 16.45
C THR A 172 -13.41 10.85 17.00
N MET A 173 -13.37 11.44 18.19
CA MET A 173 -12.15 11.74 18.94
C MET A 173 -12.45 11.72 20.45
N PRO A 174 -11.42 11.64 21.34
CA PRO A 174 -11.63 11.73 22.77
C PRO A 174 -12.37 13.02 23.12
N PHE A 175 -13.33 12.93 24.01
CA PHE A 175 -13.91 14.12 24.64
C PHE A 175 -12.90 14.66 25.68
N ILE A 176 -12.47 15.92 25.53
CA ILE A 176 -11.51 16.57 26.43
C ILE A 176 -12.28 17.45 27.41
N GLU A 177 -12.15 17.17 28.70
CA GLU A 177 -12.79 17.96 29.78
C GLU A 177 -11.94 19.20 30.06
N GLY A 178 -12.29 20.33 29.48
CA GLY A 178 -11.53 21.57 29.64
C GLY A 178 -12.19 22.74 28.93
N GLN A 179 -11.45 23.83 28.80
CA GLN A 179 -11.87 24.99 28.02
C GLN A 179 -10.86 25.29 26.93
N ASP A 180 -11.32 25.84 25.81
CA ASP A 180 -10.43 26.31 24.76
C ASP A 180 -9.60 27.52 25.20
N LEU A 181 -8.42 27.68 24.59
CA LEU A 181 -7.49 28.76 24.96
C LEU A 181 -8.07 30.15 24.64
N ALA A 182 -8.96 30.31 23.64
CA ALA A 182 -9.64 31.57 23.36
C ALA A 182 -10.60 31.95 24.48
N THR A 183 -11.30 30.97 25.05
CA THR A 183 -12.16 31.18 26.22
C THR A 183 -11.34 31.53 27.47
N LEU A 184 -10.20 30.89 27.67
CA LEU A 184 -9.26 31.20 28.75
C LEU A 184 -8.73 32.64 28.62
N LEU A 185 -8.30 33.05 27.42
CA LEU A 185 -7.84 34.43 27.15
C LEU A 185 -8.96 35.46 27.34
N ARG A 186 -10.17 35.16 26.94
CA ARG A 186 -11.33 36.05 27.18
C ARG A 186 -11.63 36.28 28.66
N LYS A 187 -11.50 35.22 29.45
CA LYS A 187 -11.77 35.32 30.90
C LYS A 187 -10.65 35.99 31.68
N ARG A 188 -9.40 35.69 31.36
CA ARG A 188 -8.22 36.10 32.13
C ARG A 188 -7.48 37.31 31.57
N GLY A 189 -7.68 37.65 30.29
CA GLY A 189 -6.87 38.63 29.59
C GLY A 189 -5.42 38.14 29.47
N LYS A 190 -4.50 38.87 30.09
CA LYS A 190 -3.07 38.54 30.14
C LYS A 190 -2.80 37.28 30.98
N VAL A 191 -1.96 36.38 30.47
CA VAL A 191 -1.49 35.21 31.21
C VAL A 191 -0.04 35.46 31.70
N PRO A 192 0.29 35.17 32.98
CA PRO A 192 1.64 35.28 33.48
C PRO A 192 2.64 34.43 32.70
N VAL A 193 3.86 34.95 32.47
CA VAL A 193 4.86 34.23 31.66
C VAL A 193 5.15 32.81 32.20
N ALA A 194 5.15 32.66 33.54
CA ALA A 194 5.35 31.36 34.17
C ALA A 194 4.29 30.32 33.83
N GLU A 195 3.06 30.75 33.50
CA GLU A 195 1.98 29.86 33.02
C GLU A 195 1.99 29.73 31.48
N VAL A 196 2.42 30.79 30.76
CA VAL A 196 2.58 30.76 29.31
C VAL A 196 3.62 29.72 28.86
N MET A 197 4.76 29.66 29.51
CA MET A 197 5.89 28.82 29.10
C MET A 197 5.58 27.33 29.07
N PRO A 198 4.93 26.72 30.09
CA PRO A 198 4.51 25.33 30.02
C PRO A 198 3.51 25.06 28.87
N ILE A 199 2.56 25.93 28.63
CA ILE A 199 1.57 25.82 27.55
C ILE A 199 2.25 25.93 26.20
N ALA A 200 3.15 26.92 26.05
CA ALA A 200 3.93 27.13 24.83
C ALA A 200 4.76 25.90 24.42
N ARG A 201 5.47 25.28 25.38
CA ARG A 201 6.26 24.06 25.14
C ARG A 201 5.35 22.89 24.71
N GLN A 202 4.21 22.74 25.31
CA GLN A 202 3.28 21.68 24.98
C GLN A 202 2.71 21.86 23.56
N ILE A 203 2.35 23.07 23.17
CA ILE A 203 1.85 23.37 21.81
C ILE A 203 2.96 23.15 20.80
N ALA A 204 4.18 23.65 21.04
CA ALA A 204 5.31 23.47 20.16
C ALA A 204 5.68 21.99 19.96
N ALA A 205 5.69 21.20 21.04
CA ALA A 205 5.93 19.76 20.97
C ALA A 205 4.84 19.01 20.19
N GLY A 206 3.57 19.40 20.35
CA GLY A 206 2.46 18.85 19.56
C GLY A 206 2.58 19.19 18.07
N LEU A 207 2.94 20.44 17.74
CA LEU A 207 3.21 20.86 16.36
C LEU A 207 4.40 20.13 15.75
N GLN A 208 5.49 19.97 16.51
CA GLN A 208 6.63 19.20 16.03
C GLN A 208 6.23 17.77 15.66
N ALA A 209 5.53 17.08 16.53
CA ALA A 209 5.08 15.72 16.26
C ALA A 209 4.19 15.61 15.01
N ALA A 210 3.35 16.63 14.75
CA ALA A 210 2.53 16.68 13.54
C ALA A 210 3.39 16.94 12.29
N HIS A 211 4.34 17.89 12.37
CA HIS A 211 5.22 18.24 11.26
C HIS A 211 6.18 17.10 10.90
N ASP A 212 6.67 16.36 11.90
CA ASP A 212 7.51 15.17 11.69
C ASP A 212 6.74 14.05 10.97
N ALA A 213 5.41 13.99 11.17
CA ALA A 213 4.51 13.10 10.43
C ALA A 213 4.05 13.68 9.06
N GLY A 214 4.59 14.82 8.64
CA GLY A 214 4.24 15.48 7.38
C GLY A 214 2.89 16.23 7.39
N VAL A 215 2.31 16.46 8.57
CA VAL A 215 1.00 17.12 8.73
C VAL A 215 1.17 18.57 9.17
N VAL A 216 0.69 19.51 8.36
CA VAL A 216 0.66 20.95 8.67
C VAL A 216 -0.75 21.34 9.12
N HIS A 217 -0.87 22.09 10.23
CA HIS A 217 -2.18 22.42 10.83
C HIS A 217 -3.00 23.42 10.00
N ARG A 218 -2.37 24.46 9.46
CA ARG A 218 -2.92 25.49 8.57
C ARG A 218 -4.08 26.36 9.11
N ASP A 219 -4.64 26.02 10.26
CA ASP A 219 -5.71 26.80 10.96
C ASP A 219 -5.45 26.83 12.48
N LEU A 220 -4.20 26.97 12.89
CA LEU A 220 -3.84 27.06 14.31
C LEU A 220 -4.33 28.39 14.88
N LYS A 221 -5.15 28.30 15.94
CA LYS A 221 -5.72 29.44 16.66
C LYS A 221 -6.10 29.04 18.08
N PRO A 222 -6.28 30.00 19.01
CA PRO A 222 -6.63 29.68 20.40
C PRO A 222 -7.89 28.80 20.56
N ALA A 223 -8.90 28.97 19.71
CA ALA A 223 -10.11 28.14 19.74
C ALA A 223 -9.85 26.66 19.39
N ASN A 224 -8.74 26.35 18.72
CA ASN A 224 -8.35 25.00 18.35
C ASN A 224 -7.32 24.39 19.33
N ILE A 225 -7.17 24.98 20.53
CA ILE A 225 -6.27 24.46 21.58
C ILE A 225 -7.09 24.32 22.86
N MET A 226 -7.29 23.08 23.31
CA MET A 226 -7.96 22.77 24.57
C MET A 226 -6.97 22.79 25.73
N ILE A 227 -7.39 23.33 26.87
CA ILE A 227 -6.62 23.31 28.12
C ILE A 227 -7.40 22.48 29.16
N GLU A 228 -6.85 21.35 29.55
CA GLU A 228 -7.37 20.40 30.52
C GLU A 228 -6.34 20.21 31.63
N ASP A 229 -6.62 20.66 32.84
CA ASP A 229 -5.71 20.56 34.01
C ASP A 229 -4.25 20.98 33.71
N GLY A 230 -4.07 22.07 32.97
CA GLY A 230 -2.74 22.59 32.58
C GLY A 230 -2.10 21.84 31.39
N ARG A 231 -2.77 20.87 30.85
CA ARG A 231 -2.38 20.17 29.61
C ARG A 231 -2.98 20.87 28.40
N ALA A 232 -2.15 21.27 27.46
CA ALA A 232 -2.58 21.82 26.17
C ALA A 232 -2.71 20.70 25.14
N VAL A 233 -3.85 20.64 24.43
CA VAL A 233 -4.12 19.66 23.37
C VAL A 233 -4.56 20.40 22.11
N ILE A 234 -3.84 20.21 21.00
CA ILE A 234 -4.16 20.78 19.71
C ILE A 234 -5.29 19.95 19.08
N MET A 235 -6.34 20.66 18.67
CA MET A 235 -7.54 20.12 18.03
C MET A 235 -7.59 20.52 16.56
N ASP A 236 -8.42 19.86 15.79
CA ASP A 236 -8.90 20.32 14.47
C ASP A 236 -7.78 20.77 13.51
N PHE A 237 -6.87 19.87 13.17
CA PHE A 237 -5.97 20.09 12.03
C PHE A 237 -6.80 20.50 10.81
N GLY A 238 -6.37 21.53 10.09
CA GLY A 238 -7.14 22.23 9.05
C GLY A 238 -7.52 21.39 7.81
N ILE A 239 -8.01 20.19 8.04
CA ILE A 239 -8.37 19.14 7.09
C ILE A 239 -9.28 19.63 5.95
N ALA A 240 -10.07 20.66 6.21
CA ALA A 240 -11.06 21.13 5.24
C ALA A 240 -10.60 22.37 4.42
N ARG A 241 -9.48 23.02 4.75
CA ARG A 241 -8.98 24.18 3.98
C ARG A 241 -8.21 23.81 2.72
N SER A 242 -7.61 22.64 2.65
CA SER A 242 -7.01 22.12 1.42
C SER A 242 -8.05 21.81 0.34
N ALA A 243 -9.32 21.69 0.72
CA ALA A 243 -10.42 21.46 -0.22
C ALA A 243 -10.86 22.71 -0.98
N THR A 244 -10.56 23.91 -0.47
CA THR A 244 -11.02 25.20 -1.04
C THR A 244 -9.95 25.97 -1.81
N GLN A 245 -8.69 25.47 -1.91
CA GLN A 245 -7.70 26.10 -2.78
C GLN A 245 -7.91 25.65 -4.23
N PRO A 246 -8.16 26.60 -5.18
CA PRO A 246 -8.25 26.24 -6.60
C PRO A 246 -6.91 25.71 -7.11
N ALA A 247 -6.96 24.75 -8.03
CA ALA A 247 -5.82 24.08 -8.68
C ALA A 247 -4.87 25.02 -9.47
N ALA A 248 -5.01 26.33 -9.34
CA ALA A 248 -4.20 27.34 -10.03
C ALA A 248 -2.74 27.47 -9.54
N ALA A 249 -2.36 26.79 -8.44
CA ALA A 249 -0.99 26.85 -7.93
C ALA A 249 -0.03 25.85 -8.60
N ALA A 250 -0.52 24.96 -9.47
CA ALA A 250 0.33 24.00 -10.21
C ALA A 250 0.80 24.54 -11.59
N ALA A 251 0.25 25.66 -12.08
CA ALA A 251 0.73 26.35 -13.29
C ALA A 251 1.59 27.53 -12.84
N GLY A 252 2.89 27.41 -13.02
CA GLY A 252 3.91 28.38 -12.61
C GLY A 252 3.78 29.78 -13.24
N HIS A 253 2.80 30.55 -12.82
CA HIS A 253 2.73 31.97 -13.08
C HIS A 253 2.77 32.69 -11.73
N GLY A 254 3.96 33.14 -11.37
CA GLY A 254 4.18 33.98 -10.18
C GLY A 254 3.42 35.30 -10.32
N PHE A 255 2.47 35.52 -9.41
CA PHE A 255 1.91 36.83 -9.17
C PHE A 255 2.91 37.67 -8.37
N THR A 256 3.59 38.61 -9.03
CA THR A 256 4.44 39.63 -8.40
C THR A 256 3.61 40.88 -8.09
N GLY A 257 2.64 40.77 -7.18
CA GLY A 257 1.86 41.89 -6.70
C GLY A 257 1.58 41.79 -5.21
N GLY A 258 1.94 42.78 -4.41
CA GLY A 258 1.88 42.81 -2.95
C GLY A 258 0.46 42.90 -2.34
N GLY A 259 -0.59 42.35 -2.96
CA GLY A 259 -1.97 42.42 -2.51
C GLY A 259 -2.59 41.06 -2.12
N LEU A 260 -3.76 41.10 -1.48
CA LEU A 260 -4.58 39.94 -1.12
C LEU A 260 -5.02 39.14 -2.37
N ASN A 261 -5.11 37.83 -2.24
CA ASN A 261 -5.62 36.98 -3.31
C ASN A 261 -7.07 37.38 -3.71
N PRO A 262 -7.36 37.62 -4.99
CA PRO A 262 -8.67 38.01 -5.46
C PRO A 262 -9.81 37.07 -5.06
N ALA A 263 -9.59 35.77 -5.06
CA ALA A 263 -10.54 34.74 -4.62
C ALA A 263 -10.84 34.83 -3.11
N LEU A 264 -9.84 35.22 -2.30
CA LEU A 264 -10.03 35.46 -0.87
C LEU A 264 -10.84 36.76 -0.66
N SER A 265 -10.58 37.80 -1.46
CA SER A 265 -11.30 39.07 -1.43
C SER A 265 -12.78 38.90 -1.81
N GLU A 266 -13.07 38.07 -2.80
CA GLU A 266 -14.43 37.76 -3.28
C GLU A 266 -15.21 36.87 -2.29
N ALA A 267 -14.57 35.84 -1.74
CA ALA A 267 -15.14 35.01 -0.68
C ALA A 267 -15.40 35.80 0.60
N MET A 268 -14.57 36.80 0.90
CA MET A 268 -14.72 37.68 2.05
C MET A 268 -15.87 38.68 1.86
N THR A 269 -16.13 39.14 0.61
CA THR A 269 -17.27 40.03 0.28
C THR A 269 -18.59 39.25 0.36
N GLN A 270 -18.62 37.98 -0.04
CA GLN A 270 -19.80 37.13 0.07
C GLN A 270 -20.06 36.66 1.51
N ALA A 271 -19.01 36.42 2.31
CA ALA A 271 -19.14 36.01 3.71
C ALA A 271 -19.59 37.15 4.64
N ALA A 272 -19.31 38.39 4.30
CA ALA A 272 -19.82 39.55 5.05
C ALA A 272 -21.36 39.67 5.01
N ALA A 273 -21.99 38.98 4.07
CA ALA A 273 -23.44 39.00 3.88
C ALA A 273 -24.20 37.90 4.59
N THR A 274 -23.54 36.82 5.08
CA THR A 274 -24.27 35.62 5.49
C THR A 274 -24.02 35.03 6.88
N VAL A 275 -22.90 35.24 7.59
CA VAL A 275 -22.74 34.83 9.05
C VAL A 275 -21.54 35.53 9.69
N ALA A 276 -21.79 36.53 10.48
CA ALA A 276 -20.78 37.47 11.02
C ALA A 276 -19.81 36.91 12.09
N GLY A 277 -19.94 35.68 12.56
CA GLY A 277 -19.15 35.17 13.70
C GLY A 277 -18.06 34.15 13.36
N ALA A 278 -18.27 33.22 12.41
CA ALA A 278 -17.40 32.05 12.19
C ALA A 278 -16.22 32.30 11.22
N VAL A 279 -16.35 33.26 10.30
CA VAL A 279 -15.28 33.57 9.31
C VAL A 279 -14.26 34.54 9.88
N ILE A 280 -14.63 35.41 10.79
CA ILE A 280 -13.82 36.46 11.39
C ILE A 280 -12.65 35.84 12.20
N GLY A 281 -12.89 34.84 13.06
CA GLY A 281 -11.86 34.21 13.92
C GLY A 281 -10.77 33.42 13.21
N THR A 282 -10.92 33.16 11.91
CA THR A 282 -9.94 32.40 11.12
C THR A 282 -8.88 33.27 10.47
N ILE A 283 -9.21 34.54 10.20
CA ILE A 283 -8.32 35.52 9.53
C ILE A 283 -7.28 36.08 10.53
N GLU A 284 -7.62 36.12 11.79
CA GLU A 284 -6.82 36.75 12.85
C GLU A 284 -5.43 36.11 13.04
N TYR A 285 -5.30 34.78 12.86
CA TYR A 285 -4.04 34.03 13.05
C TYR A 285 -3.42 33.59 11.74
N MET A 286 -3.93 34.03 10.60
CA MET A 286 -3.46 33.65 9.27
C MET A 286 -2.07 34.18 8.98
N ALA A 287 -1.20 33.33 8.45
CA ALA A 287 0.14 33.71 8.02
C ALA A 287 0.11 34.52 6.70
N PRO A 288 1.09 35.41 6.47
CA PRO A 288 1.17 36.23 5.27
C PRO A 288 1.13 35.46 3.94
N GLU A 289 1.83 34.35 3.85
CA GLU A 289 1.84 33.47 2.68
C GLU A 289 0.47 32.81 2.41
N GLN A 290 -0.27 32.50 3.47
CA GLN A 290 -1.64 32.01 3.32
C GLN A 290 -2.57 33.07 2.77
N ALA A 291 -2.45 34.30 3.26
CA ALA A 291 -3.25 35.44 2.79
C ALA A 291 -2.94 35.81 1.33
N ARG A 292 -1.71 35.62 0.88
CA ARG A 292 -1.27 35.86 -0.51
C ARG A 292 -1.56 34.68 -1.44
N GLY A 293 -2.05 33.54 -0.93
CA GLY A 293 -2.29 32.32 -1.74
C GLY A 293 -1.01 31.64 -2.23
N GLN A 294 0.10 31.80 -1.51
CA GLN A 294 1.37 31.16 -1.79
C GLN A 294 1.41 29.73 -1.23
N THR A 295 2.46 28.97 -1.53
CA THR A 295 2.67 27.64 -0.95
C THR A 295 2.83 27.72 0.57
N VAL A 296 2.04 26.92 1.27
CA VAL A 296 1.96 26.92 2.75
C VAL A 296 2.61 25.65 3.30
N ASP A 297 3.64 25.83 4.12
CA ASP A 297 4.34 24.76 4.85
C ASP A 297 4.26 24.97 6.37
N GLN A 298 5.02 24.19 7.14
CA GLN A 298 5.07 24.24 8.61
C GLN A 298 5.36 25.61 9.21
N ARG A 299 6.00 26.53 8.45
CA ARG A 299 6.32 27.89 8.89
C ARG A 299 5.09 28.75 9.06
N ALA A 300 3.98 28.40 8.46
CA ALA A 300 2.69 29.07 8.69
C ALA A 300 2.15 28.75 10.10
N ASP A 301 2.32 27.52 10.57
CA ASP A 301 1.93 27.14 11.93
C ASP A 301 2.87 27.77 12.97
N VAL A 302 4.16 27.91 12.65
CA VAL A 302 5.12 28.67 13.50
C VAL A 302 4.68 30.13 13.64
N TYR A 303 4.18 30.76 12.56
CA TYR A 303 3.67 32.13 12.62
C TYR A 303 2.43 32.25 13.50
N ALA A 304 1.46 31.36 13.30
CA ALA A 304 0.25 31.31 14.12
C ALA A 304 0.56 31.04 15.59
N PHE A 305 1.48 30.13 15.88
CA PHE A 305 1.99 29.88 17.23
C PHE A 305 2.60 31.15 17.86
N GLY A 306 3.41 31.88 17.10
CA GLY A 306 3.99 33.16 17.56
C GLY A 306 2.94 34.18 17.89
N LEU A 307 1.86 34.30 17.09
CA LEU A 307 0.73 35.19 17.37
C LEU A 307 -0.03 34.80 18.64
N ILE A 308 -0.24 33.48 18.84
CA ILE A 308 -0.89 32.96 20.04
C ILE A 308 -0.05 33.32 21.29
N LEU A 309 1.26 33.15 21.26
CA LEU A 309 2.15 33.55 22.35
C LEU A 309 2.10 35.03 22.59
N TYR A 310 2.15 35.86 21.53
CA TYR A 310 2.06 37.30 21.62
C TYR A 310 0.77 37.73 22.31
N ASP A 311 -0.36 37.13 21.98
CA ASP A 311 -1.65 37.44 22.60
C ASP A 311 -1.74 36.95 24.05
N MET A 312 -1.20 35.77 24.36
CA MET A 312 -1.16 35.28 25.74
C MET A 312 -0.36 36.22 26.68
N ILE A 313 0.80 36.68 26.20
CA ILE A 313 1.72 37.49 27.02
C ILE A 313 1.20 38.91 27.19
N LEU A 314 0.59 39.50 26.16
CA LEU A 314 0.13 40.88 26.18
C LEU A 314 -1.33 41.02 26.66
N GLY A 315 -2.08 39.93 26.72
CA GLY A 315 -3.51 39.94 27.01
C GLY A 315 -4.32 40.61 25.89
N ARG A 316 -3.80 40.64 24.70
CA ARG A 316 -4.40 41.37 23.58
C ARG A 316 -5.54 40.58 23.01
N ARG A 317 -6.68 41.22 22.84
CA ARG A 317 -7.83 40.68 22.09
C ARG A 317 -7.74 41.22 20.65
N ARG A 318 -7.62 40.34 19.71
CA ARG A 318 -7.73 40.72 18.31
C ARG A 318 -9.23 40.75 17.97
N PRO A 319 -9.84 41.78 17.45
CA PRO A 319 -9.34 43.00 16.79
C PRO A 319 -9.72 44.29 17.55
N GLU A 320 -9.34 44.46 18.81
CA GLU A 320 -9.75 45.66 19.59
C GLU A 320 -9.11 46.98 19.11
N SER A 321 -8.12 46.93 18.24
CA SER A 321 -7.35 48.13 17.80
C SER A 321 -7.43 48.45 16.30
N ALA A 322 -8.09 47.60 15.49
CA ALA A 322 -8.26 47.84 14.07
C ALA A 322 -9.75 47.94 13.71
N PRO A 323 -10.12 48.73 12.68
CA PRO A 323 -11.51 48.86 12.22
C PRO A 323 -12.11 47.52 11.72
N SER A 324 -11.27 46.53 11.38
CA SER A 324 -11.70 45.20 11.02
C SER A 324 -10.52 44.19 11.08
N ALA A 325 -10.78 42.92 11.21
CA ALA A 325 -9.76 41.82 11.16
C ALA A 325 -8.98 41.83 9.84
N ILE A 326 -9.59 42.32 8.77
CA ILE A 326 -9.01 42.47 7.45
C ILE A 326 -7.95 43.56 7.43
N ALA A 327 -8.24 44.72 8.03
CA ALA A 327 -7.29 45.81 8.11
C ALA A 327 -6.06 45.46 8.94
N GLU A 328 -6.26 44.65 10.02
CA GLU A 328 -5.16 44.13 10.82
C GLU A 328 -4.30 43.11 10.02
N LEU A 329 -4.95 42.22 9.25
CA LEU A 329 -4.22 41.29 8.37
C LEU A 329 -3.41 42.06 7.33
N GLN A 330 -4.00 43.09 6.68
CA GLN A 330 -3.30 43.91 5.69
C GLN A 330 -2.08 44.61 6.31
N ALA A 331 -2.22 45.18 7.50
CA ALA A 331 -1.09 45.81 8.20
C ALA A 331 0.05 44.81 8.48
N ARG A 332 -0.28 43.58 8.84
CA ARG A 332 0.71 42.50 9.08
C ARG A 332 1.37 41.98 7.79
N LEU A 333 0.76 42.16 6.63
CA LEU A 333 1.40 41.85 5.34
C LEU A 333 2.48 42.87 4.98
N GLU A 334 2.35 44.09 5.43
CA GLU A 334 3.22 45.21 5.07
C GLU A 334 4.34 45.45 6.10
N GLN A 335 4.04 45.27 7.38
CA GLN A 335 4.96 45.62 8.48
C GLN A 335 4.96 44.55 9.59
N PRO A 336 6.13 44.26 10.19
CA PRO A 336 6.23 43.37 11.34
C PRO A 336 5.48 43.98 12.53
N LEU A 337 4.90 43.13 13.37
CA LEU A 337 4.31 43.57 14.63
C LEU A 337 5.36 44.16 15.57
N PRO A 338 5.01 45.15 16.43
CA PRO A 338 5.91 45.67 17.45
C PRO A 338 6.41 44.55 18.37
N SER A 339 7.64 44.63 18.80
CA SER A 339 8.18 43.67 19.79
C SER A 339 7.28 43.63 21.03
N ALA A 340 7.01 42.44 21.57
CA ALA A 340 6.24 42.34 22.81
C ALA A 340 6.81 43.15 23.96
N ARG A 341 8.15 43.26 24.02
CA ARG A 341 8.86 44.06 25.04
C ARG A 341 8.73 45.55 24.82
N SER A 342 8.57 46.06 23.59
CA SER A 342 8.33 47.49 23.35
C SER A 342 6.95 47.94 23.87
N LEU A 343 5.98 47.04 23.94
CA LEU A 343 4.66 47.28 24.50
C LEU A 343 4.63 47.04 26.00
N GLN A 344 5.44 46.11 26.49
CA GLN A 344 5.52 45.76 27.90
C GLN A 344 6.97 45.42 28.29
N PRO A 345 7.70 46.37 28.95
CA PRO A 345 9.13 46.24 29.26
C PRO A 345 9.48 45.05 30.17
N ASP A 346 8.55 44.58 30.99
CA ASP A 346 8.76 43.47 31.93
C ASP A 346 8.91 42.11 31.26
N ILE A 347 8.59 42.00 29.97
CA ILE A 347 8.73 40.77 29.23
C ILE A 347 10.20 40.46 29.01
N PRO A 348 10.67 39.24 29.36
CA PRO A 348 12.07 38.84 29.16
C PRO A 348 12.51 38.98 27.70
N GLU A 349 13.70 39.53 27.50
CA GLU A 349 14.23 39.82 26.18
C GLU A 349 14.34 38.59 25.31
N ALA A 350 14.75 37.44 25.85
CA ALA A 350 14.89 36.20 25.13
C ALA A 350 13.54 35.67 24.65
N LEU A 351 12.50 35.79 25.50
CA LEU A 351 11.12 35.39 25.09
C LEU A 351 10.57 36.34 24.03
N ALA A 352 10.78 37.66 24.19
CA ALA A 352 10.34 38.63 23.19
C ALA A 352 11.02 38.43 21.82
N ALA A 353 12.31 38.08 21.81
CA ALA A 353 13.07 37.77 20.59
C ALA A 353 12.56 36.48 19.91
N LEU A 354 12.24 35.45 20.70
CA LEU A 354 11.67 34.18 20.18
C LEU A 354 10.31 34.46 19.50
N VAL A 355 9.42 35.18 20.17
CA VAL A 355 8.11 35.55 19.63
C VAL A 355 8.27 36.39 18.36
N ALA A 356 9.13 37.40 18.36
CA ALA A 356 9.37 38.22 17.18
C ALA A 356 9.86 37.41 15.98
N ARG A 357 10.75 36.43 16.21
CA ARG A 357 11.20 35.54 15.14
C ARG A 357 10.09 34.63 14.61
N CYS A 358 9.17 34.17 15.43
CA CYS A 358 8.01 33.39 14.98
C CYS A 358 7.09 34.21 14.06
N ILE A 359 6.82 35.48 14.42
CA ILE A 359 5.84 36.36 13.73
C ILE A 359 6.45 37.23 12.62
N GLU A 360 7.67 36.90 12.15
CA GLU A 360 8.27 37.57 10.99
C GLU A 360 7.38 37.41 9.75
N PRO A 361 7.09 38.52 9.03
CA PRO A 361 6.27 38.45 7.81
C PRO A 361 6.91 37.58 6.71
N ASP A 362 8.24 37.60 6.60
CA ASP A 362 9.01 36.76 5.67
C ASP A 362 9.23 35.36 6.29
N ALA A 363 8.62 34.34 5.70
CA ALA A 363 8.74 32.96 6.14
C ALA A 363 10.19 32.45 6.20
N ALA A 364 11.10 32.99 5.35
CA ALA A 364 12.51 32.59 5.35
C ALA A 364 13.27 33.05 6.60
N LYS A 365 12.78 34.05 7.31
CA LYS A 365 13.40 34.58 8.54
C LYS A 365 12.88 33.98 9.83
N ARG A 366 11.80 33.19 9.74
CA ARG A 366 11.22 32.44 10.88
C ARG A 366 12.07 31.23 11.24
N TYR A 367 11.66 30.46 12.23
CA TYR A 367 12.15 29.10 12.43
C TYR A 367 11.83 28.25 11.21
N GLN A 368 12.83 27.57 10.63
CA GLN A 368 12.64 26.78 9.43
C GLN A 368 12.06 25.38 9.76
N SER A 369 12.29 24.93 10.99
CA SER A 369 11.64 23.73 11.53
C SER A 369 11.05 24.01 12.92
N THR A 370 10.03 23.26 13.29
CA THR A 370 9.45 23.35 14.65
C THR A 370 10.41 22.77 15.69
N ALA A 371 11.30 21.85 15.29
CA ALA A 371 12.35 21.35 16.15
C ALA A 371 13.30 22.47 16.62
N ASP A 372 13.70 23.39 15.73
CA ASP A 372 14.53 24.54 16.10
C ASP A 372 13.80 25.48 17.07
N LEU A 373 12.48 25.66 16.90
CA LEU A 373 11.66 26.42 17.82
C LEU A 373 11.59 25.78 19.22
N VAL A 374 11.44 24.46 19.29
CA VAL A 374 11.40 23.71 20.57
C VAL A 374 12.74 23.84 21.29
N VAL A 375 13.87 23.71 20.60
CA VAL A 375 15.20 23.88 21.19
C VAL A 375 15.38 25.28 21.78
N ASP A 376 14.94 26.32 21.08
CA ASP A 376 15.03 27.71 21.61
C ASP A 376 14.07 27.92 22.79
N LEU A 377 12.86 27.36 22.77
CA LEU A 377 11.91 27.38 23.89
C LEU A 377 12.49 26.68 25.14
N ASP A 378 13.19 25.56 24.98
CA ASP A 378 13.77 24.78 26.06
C ASP A 378 15.03 25.44 26.62
N SER A 379 15.67 26.35 25.88
CA SER A 379 16.79 27.19 26.36
C SER A 379 16.34 28.27 27.33
N LEU A 380 15.02 28.51 27.48
CA LEU A 380 14.47 29.49 28.41
C LEU A 380 14.06 28.82 29.74
N ASP A 381 14.14 29.55 30.84
CA ASP A 381 13.58 29.08 32.14
C ASP A 381 12.04 29.21 32.19
N GLY A 382 11.44 28.84 33.32
CA GLY A 382 9.99 28.98 33.50
C GLY A 382 9.48 30.42 33.46
N ASN A 383 10.37 31.43 33.56
CA ASN A 383 10.05 32.85 33.48
C ASN A 383 10.45 33.48 32.14
N GLY A 384 10.82 32.68 31.13
CA GLY A 384 11.17 33.14 29.79
C GLY A 384 12.56 33.79 29.68
N LYS A 385 13.44 33.64 30.67
CA LYS A 385 14.81 34.12 30.62
C LYS A 385 15.76 33.00 30.15
N ARG A 386 16.82 33.36 29.43
CA ARG A 386 17.84 32.36 29.05
C ARG A 386 18.46 31.73 30.26
N LEU A 387 18.58 30.43 30.28
CA LEU A 387 19.32 29.67 31.28
C LEU A 387 20.80 30.05 31.20
N ALA A 388 21.31 30.74 32.23
CA ALA A 388 22.67 31.24 32.24
C ALA A 388 23.66 30.10 32.51
N ILE A 389 24.42 29.68 31.51
CA ILE A 389 25.61 28.84 31.69
C ILE A 389 26.79 29.81 31.96
N ILE A 390 27.03 30.21 33.19
CA ILE A 390 28.24 30.98 33.58
C ILE A 390 29.05 30.15 34.57
N ARG A 391 30.08 29.44 34.10
CA ARG A 391 31.23 29.08 34.86
C ARG A 391 32.43 29.90 34.37
N ARG A 392 32.93 30.86 35.17
CA ARG A 392 34.25 31.48 34.94
C ARG A 392 35.33 30.43 35.11
N LEU A 393 35.86 29.93 33.98
CA LEU A 393 36.96 28.98 33.94
C LEU A 393 38.28 29.67 34.20
N THR A 394 39.05 29.23 35.22
CA THR A 394 40.44 29.63 35.43
C THR A 394 41.34 28.99 34.38
N ARG A 395 42.53 29.53 34.08
CA ARG A 395 43.43 28.97 33.06
C ARG A 395 43.75 27.48 33.27
N ARG A 396 43.74 26.97 34.50
CA ARG A 396 43.96 25.54 34.82
C ARG A 396 42.68 24.73 34.50
N SER A 397 41.49 25.28 34.70
CA SER A 397 40.24 24.62 34.35
C SER A 397 39.95 24.69 32.84
N MET A 398 40.51 25.70 32.15
CA MET A 398 40.49 25.73 30.66
C MET A 398 41.37 24.65 30.03
N ALA A 399 42.56 24.40 30.59
CA ALA A 399 43.43 23.33 30.14
C ALA A 399 42.81 21.95 30.43
N ALA A 400 42.21 21.74 31.62
CA ALA A 400 41.49 20.52 31.96
C ALA A 400 40.24 20.35 31.11
N ALA A 401 39.49 21.42 30.80
CA ALA A 401 38.34 21.40 29.90
C ALA A 401 38.76 21.11 28.45
N ALA A 402 39.89 21.65 27.98
CA ALA A 402 40.42 21.34 26.66
C ALA A 402 40.84 19.87 26.54
N VAL A 403 41.48 19.30 27.57
CA VAL A 403 41.79 17.87 27.61
C VAL A 403 40.51 17.05 27.67
N LEU A 404 39.53 17.44 28.49
CA LEU A 404 38.21 16.77 28.54
C LEU A 404 37.46 16.85 27.22
N VAL A 405 37.49 18.01 26.54
CA VAL A 405 36.91 18.19 25.20
C VAL A 405 37.64 17.34 24.17
N ILE A 406 38.95 17.24 24.22
CA ILE A 406 39.74 16.36 23.32
C ILE A 406 39.42 14.89 23.63
N VAL A 407 39.28 14.50 24.89
CA VAL A 407 38.88 13.14 25.29
C VAL A 407 37.42 12.84 24.92
N LEU A 408 36.54 13.83 25.11
CA LEU A 408 35.13 13.72 24.68
C LEU A 408 35.00 13.74 23.16
N LEU A 409 35.74 14.60 22.45
CA LEU A 409 35.77 14.60 20.98
C LEU A 409 36.43 13.32 20.44
N GLY A 410 37.49 12.85 21.08
CA GLY A 410 38.11 11.57 20.78
C GLY A 410 37.15 10.38 21.11
N GLY A 411 36.50 10.45 22.25
CA GLY A 411 35.50 9.46 22.68
C GLY A 411 34.25 9.50 21.78
N THR A 412 33.71 10.70 21.50
CA THR A 412 32.59 10.84 20.54
C THR A 412 33.02 10.48 19.12
N TYR A 413 34.20 10.84 18.67
CA TYR A 413 34.72 10.40 17.38
C TYR A 413 34.88 8.87 17.34
N TYR A 414 35.39 8.25 18.40
CA TYR A 414 35.50 6.79 18.47
C TYR A 414 34.16 6.10 18.64
N THR A 415 33.25 6.65 19.45
CA THR A 415 31.89 6.10 19.61
C THR A 415 31.02 6.37 18.41
N THR A 416 31.12 7.53 17.74
CA THR A 416 30.44 7.78 16.46
C THR A 416 31.07 6.94 15.34
N LYS A 417 32.39 6.81 15.28
CA LYS A 417 33.03 5.92 14.34
C LYS A 417 32.69 4.44 14.59
N TRP A 418 32.46 4.05 15.84
CA TRP A 418 32.03 2.72 16.20
C TRP A 418 30.51 2.52 16.03
N ALA A 419 29.69 3.51 16.40
CA ALA A 419 28.22 3.47 16.29
C ALA A 419 27.73 3.78 14.88
N PHE A 420 28.47 4.56 14.09
CA PHE A 420 28.22 4.90 12.69
C PHE A 420 29.32 4.33 11.77
N ALA A 421 30.10 3.35 12.24
CA ALA A 421 30.83 2.51 11.31
C ALA A 421 29.80 2.00 10.31
N PRO A 422 29.95 2.25 8.99
CA PRO A 422 29.05 1.60 8.05
C PRO A 422 29.06 0.13 8.41
N PRO A 423 27.89 -0.53 8.47
CA PRO A 423 27.86 -1.97 8.74
C PRO A 423 28.87 -2.57 7.79
N ILE A 424 29.75 -3.43 8.30
CA ILE A 424 30.74 -4.12 7.46
C ILE A 424 29.90 -4.78 6.39
N THR A 425 29.92 -4.22 5.18
CA THR A 425 29.17 -4.75 4.05
C THR A 425 29.95 -5.97 3.58
N HIS A 426 29.62 -7.12 4.17
CA HIS A 426 30.10 -8.38 3.66
C HIS A 426 29.52 -8.57 2.28
N GLU A 427 30.37 -8.96 1.31
CA GLU A 427 29.85 -9.38 0.03
C GLU A 427 28.86 -10.54 0.21
N PRO A 428 27.72 -10.54 -0.49
CA PRO A 428 26.74 -11.60 -0.38
C PRO A 428 27.35 -12.97 -0.67
N ILE A 429 27.24 -13.89 0.29
CA ILE A 429 27.71 -15.27 0.13
C ILE A 429 26.50 -16.17 -0.12
N SER A 430 26.44 -16.75 -1.32
CA SER A 430 25.45 -17.77 -1.64
C SER A 430 25.99 -19.16 -1.34
N VAL A 431 25.23 -19.95 -0.57
CA VAL A 431 25.65 -21.29 -0.10
C VAL A 431 24.69 -22.37 -0.58
N VAL A 432 25.22 -23.56 -0.90
CA VAL A 432 24.43 -24.77 -1.13
C VAL A 432 24.46 -25.62 0.14
N ILE A 433 23.30 -26.11 0.59
CA ILE A 433 23.19 -26.97 1.75
C ILE A 433 22.97 -28.41 1.28
N ALA A 434 23.91 -29.26 1.56
CA ALA A 434 23.84 -30.72 1.31
C ALA A 434 22.89 -31.38 2.32
N ASP A 435 22.39 -32.59 1.99
CA ASP A 435 21.66 -33.42 2.91
C ASP A 435 22.57 -33.92 4.01
N PHE A 436 22.14 -33.76 5.25
CA PHE A 436 22.87 -34.32 6.38
C PHE A 436 22.91 -35.85 6.31
N GLN A 437 24.10 -36.40 6.52
CA GLN A 437 24.27 -37.87 6.62
C GLN A 437 23.65 -38.34 7.93
N ASN A 438 22.56 -39.09 7.84
CA ASN A 438 21.88 -39.68 8.99
C ASN A 438 22.33 -41.12 9.15
N SER A 439 23.07 -41.40 10.23
CA SER A 439 23.54 -42.74 10.62
C SER A 439 22.80 -43.27 11.85
N THR A 440 21.70 -42.63 12.26
CA THR A 440 20.97 -43.01 13.49
C THR A 440 19.86 -44.02 13.26
N ASN A 441 19.50 -44.32 12.02
CA ASN A 441 18.33 -45.12 11.63
C ASN A 441 16.96 -44.49 12.05
N ASP A 442 16.92 -43.24 12.53
CA ASP A 442 15.69 -42.51 12.87
C ASP A 442 15.36 -41.53 11.73
N ALA A 443 14.32 -41.84 10.97
CA ALA A 443 13.89 -41.06 9.83
C ALA A 443 13.46 -39.64 10.21
N ALA A 444 13.17 -39.32 11.47
CA ALA A 444 12.83 -37.97 11.92
C ALA A 444 13.96 -36.96 11.72
N PHE A 445 15.20 -37.40 11.56
CA PHE A 445 16.34 -36.55 11.28
C PHE A 445 16.57 -36.32 9.78
N ASP A 446 15.92 -37.10 8.91
CA ASP A 446 16.07 -36.96 7.47
C ASP A 446 15.53 -35.57 7.02
N ASN A 447 16.34 -34.81 6.28
CA ASN A 447 16.05 -33.44 5.80
C ASN A 447 15.79 -32.37 6.88
N THR A 448 15.51 -32.79 8.13
CA THR A 448 15.15 -31.86 9.24
C THR A 448 16.35 -30.99 9.63
N LEU A 449 17.55 -31.57 9.77
CA LEU A 449 18.74 -30.81 10.14
C LEU A 449 19.17 -29.82 9.05
N GLY A 450 18.99 -30.18 7.77
CA GLY A 450 19.27 -29.32 6.65
C GLY A 450 18.40 -28.05 6.66
N GLN A 451 17.10 -28.18 6.95
CA GLN A 451 16.18 -27.04 7.03
C GLN A 451 16.48 -26.16 8.26
N SER A 452 16.78 -26.76 9.40
CA SER A 452 17.21 -26.03 10.59
C SER A 452 18.50 -25.24 10.33
N THR A 453 19.51 -25.87 9.72
CA THR A 453 20.78 -25.23 9.34
C THR A 453 20.54 -24.06 8.38
N ARG A 454 19.65 -24.22 7.38
CA ARG A 454 19.28 -23.16 6.46
C ARG A 454 18.77 -21.92 7.20
N ARG A 455 17.85 -22.09 8.12
CA ARG A 455 17.25 -20.98 8.88
C ARG A 455 18.28 -20.21 9.71
N VAL A 456 19.18 -20.91 10.36
CA VAL A 456 20.24 -20.28 11.14
C VAL A 456 21.19 -19.49 10.24
N LEU A 457 21.56 -20.03 9.07
CA LEU A 457 22.41 -19.34 8.10
C LEU A 457 21.74 -18.09 7.52
N GLU A 458 20.47 -18.18 7.13
CA GLU A 458 19.70 -17.09 6.58
C GLU A 458 19.40 -15.97 7.61
N GLY A 459 19.67 -16.18 8.88
CA GLY A 459 19.67 -15.13 9.90
C GLY A 459 20.81 -14.11 9.74
N ALA A 460 21.88 -14.42 8.99
CA ALA A 460 22.92 -13.45 8.65
C ALA A 460 22.47 -12.59 7.47
N SER A 461 22.76 -11.26 7.51
CA SER A 461 22.35 -10.30 6.49
C SER A 461 22.97 -10.56 5.10
N PHE A 462 24.13 -11.20 5.06
CA PHE A 462 24.96 -11.44 3.87
C PHE A 462 24.96 -12.88 3.37
N ILE A 463 24.26 -13.82 4.05
CA ILE A 463 24.18 -15.24 3.63
C ILE A 463 22.84 -15.51 2.94
N ASN A 464 22.94 -16.07 1.74
CA ASN A 464 21.80 -16.51 0.92
C ASN A 464 21.88 -18.02 0.68
N ALA A 465 20.91 -18.79 1.13
CA ALA A 465 20.88 -20.22 0.89
C ALA A 465 20.19 -20.56 -0.42
N TYR A 466 20.90 -21.26 -1.32
CA TYR A 466 20.39 -21.68 -2.61
C TYR A 466 19.16 -22.58 -2.49
N ASP A 467 18.12 -22.29 -3.28
CA ASP A 467 16.85 -23.02 -3.22
C ASP A 467 16.94 -24.38 -3.92
N ARG A 468 16.73 -25.46 -3.16
CA ARG A 468 16.72 -26.84 -3.65
C ARG A 468 15.67 -27.13 -4.72
N SER A 469 14.55 -26.39 -4.74
CA SER A 469 13.48 -26.61 -5.71
C SER A 469 13.95 -26.50 -7.17
N ARG A 470 15.10 -25.89 -7.39
CA ARG A 470 15.63 -25.56 -8.70
C ARG A 470 16.83 -26.41 -9.13
N ILE A 471 17.26 -27.34 -8.29
CA ILE A 471 18.34 -28.26 -8.63
C ILE A 471 18.01 -29.10 -9.88
N ARG A 472 16.73 -29.48 -10.05
CA ARG A 472 16.25 -30.24 -11.20
C ARG A 472 16.45 -29.52 -12.53
N SER A 473 16.16 -28.20 -12.57
CA SER A 473 16.31 -27.43 -13.80
C SER A 473 17.78 -27.19 -14.16
N THR A 474 18.69 -27.32 -13.20
CA THR A 474 20.12 -27.01 -13.35
C THR A 474 20.93 -28.21 -13.86
N LEU A 475 20.56 -29.41 -13.47
CA LEU A 475 21.36 -30.61 -13.81
C LEU A 475 20.98 -31.26 -15.13
N GLY A 476 19.79 -30.96 -15.71
CA GLY A 476 19.32 -31.59 -16.98
C GLY A 476 19.13 -33.13 -16.86
N VAL A 477 19.46 -33.71 -15.74
CA VAL A 477 19.37 -35.14 -15.38
C VAL A 477 18.50 -35.24 -14.14
N GLN A 478 17.87 -36.40 -13.90
CA GLN A 478 17.14 -36.61 -12.64
C GLN A 478 18.11 -36.31 -11.47
N PRO A 479 17.74 -35.39 -10.57
CA PRO A 479 18.57 -35.10 -9.42
C PRO A 479 18.72 -36.37 -8.62
N PRO A 480 19.89 -36.61 -8.02
CA PRO A 480 20.06 -37.75 -7.12
C PRO A 480 19.03 -37.67 -6.00
N ASP A 481 18.47 -38.79 -5.59
CA ASP A 481 17.48 -38.87 -4.51
C ASP A 481 18.01 -38.25 -3.23
N ARG A 482 19.31 -38.16 -3.08
CA ARG A 482 20.03 -37.56 -1.96
C ARG A 482 21.12 -36.60 -2.46
N LEU A 483 21.09 -35.35 -1.98
CA LEU A 483 22.11 -34.36 -2.26
C LEU A 483 23.26 -34.49 -1.26
N ASP A 484 24.19 -35.39 -1.49
CA ASP A 484 25.38 -35.47 -0.67
C ASP A 484 26.35 -34.29 -0.89
N GLU A 485 27.43 -34.23 -0.15
CA GLU A 485 28.43 -33.17 -0.26
C GLU A 485 29.05 -33.09 -1.65
N VAL A 486 29.30 -34.21 -2.30
CA VAL A 486 29.92 -34.25 -3.65
C VAL A 486 28.97 -33.66 -4.68
N ALA A 487 27.73 -34.14 -4.68
CA ALA A 487 26.68 -33.59 -5.55
C ALA A 487 26.38 -32.11 -5.27
N ALA A 488 26.37 -31.70 -3.99
CA ALA A 488 26.19 -30.30 -3.61
C ALA A 488 27.32 -29.40 -4.09
N ARG A 489 28.57 -29.86 -4.08
CA ARG A 489 29.73 -29.16 -4.60
C ARG A 489 29.65 -29.02 -6.14
N GLU A 490 29.25 -30.09 -6.83
CA GLU A 490 29.08 -30.06 -8.27
C GLU A 490 28.02 -28.99 -8.67
N ILE A 491 26.90 -28.94 -7.94
CA ILE A 491 25.88 -27.91 -8.14
C ILE A 491 26.42 -26.51 -7.84
N ALA A 492 27.13 -26.36 -6.73
CA ALA A 492 27.70 -25.07 -6.36
C ALA A 492 28.64 -24.55 -7.43
N VAL A 493 29.53 -25.41 -7.96
CA VAL A 493 30.44 -25.06 -9.07
C VAL A 493 29.66 -24.65 -10.33
N LYS A 494 28.66 -25.44 -10.74
CA LYS A 494 27.80 -25.15 -11.91
C LYS A 494 27.04 -23.84 -11.76
N GLN A 495 26.64 -23.49 -10.54
CA GLN A 495 25.91 -22.25 -10.22
C GLN A 495 26.82 -21.06 -9.91
N GLY A 496 28.15 -21.23 -9.89
CA GLY A 496 29.10 -20.19 -9.52
C GLY A 496 29.09 -19.85 -8.03
N LEU A 497 28.69 -20.79 -7.17
CA LEU A 497 28.61 -20.60 -5.71
C LEU A 497 29.88 -21.08 -5.03
N ALA A 498 30.35 -20.32 -4.04
CA ALA A 498 31.67 -20.54 -3.46
C ALA A 498 31.65 -21.59 -2.31
N VAL A 499 30.55 -21.75 -1.61
CA VAL A 499 30.49 -22.46 -0.34
C VAL A 499 29.42 -23.55 -0.34
N VAL A 500 29.75 -24.73 0.20
CA VAL A 500 28.80 -25.81 0.50
C VAL A 500 28.79 -26.06 1.99
N ILE A 501 27.60 -26.19 2.56
CA ILE A 501 27.36 -26.59 3.93
C ILE A 501 26.94 -28.05 3.92
N ALA A 502 27.64 -28.89 4.68
CA ALA A 502 27.32 -30.29 4.84
C ALA A 502 27.34 -30.67 6.32
N GLY A 503 26.72 -31.78 6.66
CA GLY A 503 26.72 -32.26 8.04
C GLY A 503 26.39 -33.73 8.17
N SER A 504 26.51 -34.23 9.41
CA SER A 504 26.16 -35.61 9.77
C SER A 504 25.61 -35.69 11.18
N ILE A 505 24.79 -36.70 11.41
CA ILE A 505 24.36 -37.13 12.74
C ILE A 505 24.60 -38.62 12.88
N ALA A 506 25.20 -39.02 14.01
CA ALA A 506 25.49 -40.40 14.33
C ALA A 506 25.16 -40.68 15.81
N PRO A 507 24.84 -41.94 16.18
CA PRO A 507 24.73 -42.35 17.58
C PRO A 507 26.05 -42.16 18.30
N SER A 508 26.03 -41.68 19.55
CA SER A 508 27.20 -41.54 20.40
C SER A 508 26.82 -41.78 21.87
N GLY A 509 27.19 -42.93 22.41
CA GLY A 509 26.75 -43.37 23.75
C GLY A 509 25.22 -43.48 23.83
N SER A 510 24.61 -42.80 24.79
CA SER A 510 23.15 -42.69 24.94
C SER A 510 22.52 -41.53 24.15
N GLY A 511 23.33 -40.75 23.42
CA GLY A 511 22.91 -39.58 22.68
C GLY A 511 23.38 -39.59 21.23
N TYR A 512 23.66 -38.39 20.70
CA TYR A 512 24.00 -38.18 19.30
C TYR A 512 25.21 -37.26 19.16
N GLU A 513 26.11 -37.57 18.23
CA GLU A 513 27.16 -36.66 17.76
C GLU A 513 26.69 -35.98 16.45
N ILE A 514 26.80 -34.67 16.40
CA ILE A 514 26.41 -33.84 15.23
C ILE A 514 27.65 -33.14 14.72
N THR A 515 27.86 -33.17 13.40
CA THR A 515 28.91 -32.41 12.71
C THR A 515 28.27 -31.46 11.72
N VAL A 516 28.76 -30.22 11.69
CA VAL A 516 28.41 -29.23 10.65
C VAL A 516 29.71 -28.69 10.07
N LYS A 517 29.85 -28.71 8.77
CA LYS A 517 31.03 -28.20 8.07
C LYS A 517 30.67 -27.28 6.89
N ALA A 518 31.49 -26.25 6.69
CA ALA A 518 31.51 -25.47 5.48
C ALA A 518 32.75 -25.83 4.66
N VAL A 519 32.57 -26.04 3.35
CA VAL A 519 33.67 -26.40 2.45
C VAL A 519 33.65 -25.47 1.22
N GLN A 520 34.81 -25.20 0.66
CA GLN A 520 34.91 -24.52 -0.65
C GLN A 520 34.37 -25.45 -1.74
N ALA A 521 33.47 -24.92 -2.58
CA ALA A 521 32.84 -25.71 -3.62
C ALA A 521 33.85 -26.34 -4.61
N VAL A 522 34.84 -25.56 -5.06
CA VAL A 522 35.83 -25.97 -6.06
C VAL A 522 36.83 -26.96 -5.48
N THR A 523 37.51 -26.58 -4.38
CA THR A 523 38.64 -27.37 -3.85
C THR A 523 38.20 -28.47 -2.89
N GLY A 524 37.04 -28.34 -2.25
CA GLY A 524 36.61 -29.26 -1.16
C GLY A 524 37.31 -29.01 0.17
N ASN A 525 38.15 -27.97 0.25
CA ASN A 525 38.83 -27.62 1.49
C ASN A 525 37.85 -27.14 2.55
N ALA A 526 38.00 -27.62 3.79
CA ALA A 526 37.16 -27.17 4.87
C ALA A 526 37.46 -25.73 5.26
N ILE A 527 36.42 -24.86 5.24
CA ILE A 527 36.45 -23.52 5.77
C ILE A 527 36.17 -23.57 7.28
N ALA A 528 35.20 -24.37 7.66
CA ALA A 528 34.85 -24.64 9.05
C ALA A 528 34.48 -26.13 9.22
N ASN A 529 34.79 -26.74 10.37
CA ASN A 529 34.33 -28.07 10.72
C ASN A 529 34.13 -28.12 12.24
N VAL A 530 32.89 -28.15 12.66
CA VAL A 530 32.50 -28.08 14.08
C VAL A 530 31.68 -29.30 14.46
N ARG A 531 31.92 -29.79 15.68
CA ARG A 531 31.24 -30.98 16.23
C ARG A 531 30.64 -30.68 17.60
N GLY A 532 29.59 -31.38 17.95
CA GLY A 532 28.93 -31.27 19.24
C GLY A 532 28.07 -32.47 19.55
N ALA A 533 27.89 -32.74 20.84
CA ALA A 533 27.08 -33.82 21.35
C ALA A 533 25.70 -33.30 21.80
N ALA A 534 24.66 -34.11 21.54
CA ALA A 534 23.32 -33.95 22.08
C ALA A 534 23.02 -35.16 22.97
N SER A 535 22.60 -34.96 24.22
CA SER A 535 22.35 -36.02 25.19
C SER A 535 21.08 -36.82 24.87
N ASN A 536 20.13 -36.23 24.16
CA ASN A 536 18.86 -36.83 23.77
C ASN A 536 18.34 -36.23 22.45
N LYS A 537 17.25 -36.79 21.94
CA LYS A 537 16.62 -36.39 20.67
C LYS A 537 16.19 -34.93 20.67
N ASP A 538 15.65 -34.39 21.77
CA ASP A 538 15.13 -33.03 21.87
C ASP A 538 16.24 -31.98 21.79
N GLN A 539 17.47 -32.34 22.18
CA GLN A 539 18.61 -31.41 22.12
C GLN A 539 19.31 -31.38 20.76
N VAL A 540 18.94 -32.29 19.84
CA VAL A 540 19.59 -32.38 18.51
C VAL A 540 19.46 -31.09 17.72
N LEU A 541 18.25 -30.51 17.60
CA LEU A 541 18.02 -29.29 16.86
C LEU A 541 18.79 -28.12 17.47
N GLN A 542 18.76 -27.97 18.79
CA GLN A 542 19.48 -26.89 19.48
C GLN A 542 21.00 -27.02 19.31
N THR A 543 21.52 -28.24 19.33
CA THR A 543 22.94 -28.47 19.12
C THR A 543 23.35 -28.20 17.69
N ALA A 544 22.58 -28.65 16.69
CA ALA A 544 22.83 -28.37 15.29
C ALA A 544 22.86 -26.86 15.01
N ALA A 545 21.98 -26.09 15.63
CA ALA A 545 21.96 -24.64 15.50
C ALA A 545 23.18 -23.95 16.11
N ARG A 546 23.58 -24.33 17.32
CA ARG A 546 24.81 -23.78 17.92
C ARG A 546 26.01 -24.04 17.03
N LEU A 547 26.10 -25.24 16.45
CA LEU A 547 27.17 -25.59 15.51
C LEU A 547 27.07 -24.73 14.22
N THR A 548 25.87 -24.55 13.67
CA THR A 548 25.66 -23.71 12.51
C THR A 548 25.98 -22.24 12.79
N ALA A 549 25.66 -21.72 13.98
CA ALA A 549 26.04 -20.38 14.40
C ALA A 549 27.56 -20.17 14.41
N ARG A 550 28.33 -21.19 14.87
CA ARG A 550 29.80 -21.17 14.80
C ARG A 550 30.32 -21.19 13.36
N VAL A 551 29.69 -21.96 12.48
CA VAL A 551 30.03 -21.96 11.06
C VAL A 551 29.76 -20.56 10.48
N ARG A 552 28.63 -19.91 10.83
CA ARG A 552 28.32 -18.52 10.44
C ARG A 552 29.40 -17.53 10.86
N GLN A 553 29.83 -17.61 12.11
CA GLN A 553 30.92 -16.77 12.63
C GLN A 553 32.22 -16.96 11.83
N THR A 554 32.56 -18.20 11.45
CA THR A 554 33.74 -18.48 10.62
C THR A 554 33.58 -17.91 9.20
N LEU A 555 32.34 -17.74 8.72
CA LEU A 555 32.03 -17.11 7.42
C LEU A 555 31.99 -15.57 7.52
N GLY A 556 32.22 -14.99 8.70
CA GLY A 556 32.30 -13.53 8.90
C GLY A 556 31.13 -12.89 9.62
N ASP A 557 30.19 -13.66 10.17
CA ASP A 557 29.05 -13.12 10.91
C ASP A 557 29.46 -12.76 12.35
N GLU A 558 29.25 -11.49 12.73
CA GLU A 558 29.54 -10.95 14.05
C GLU A 558 28.34 -10.98 15.01
N THR A 559 27.17 -11.51 14.57
CA THR A 559 25.98 -11.56 15.42
C THR A 559 26.17 -12.52 16.60
N SER A 560 25.54 -12.16 17.73
CA SER A 560 25.70 -12.95 18.96
C SER A 560 25.10 -14.37 18.83
N GLU A 561 25.64 -15.32 19.57
CA GLU A 561 25.10 -16.70 19.65
C GLU A 561 23.63 -16.71 20.14
N SER A 562 23.23 -15.73 20.98
CA SER A 562 21.87 -15.58 21.48
C SER A 562 20.86 -15.21 20.36
N ASP A 563 21.26 -14.35 19.41
CA ASP A 563 20.42 -13.97 18.29
C ASP A 563 20.28 -15.11 17.27
N ALA A 564 21.35 -15.87 17.08
CA ALA A 564 21.33 -17.10 16.29
C ALA A 564 20.41 -18.18 16.90
N LEU A 565 20.37 -18.28 18.22
CA LEU A 565 19.47 -19.18 18.95
C LEU A 565 18.02 -18.68 18.96
N PHE A 566 17.79 -17.37 18.94
CA PHE A 566 16.44 -16.80 18.76
C PHE A 566 15.86 -17.15 17.39
N ALA A 567 16.65 -17.07 16.33
CA ALA A 567 16.24 -17.50 14.99
C ALA A 567 15.81 -18.98 14.95
N MET A 568 16.30 -19.79 15.89
CA MET A 568 15.86 -21.17 16.04
C MET A 568 14.53 -21.34 16.77
N ARG A 569 14.22 -20.47 17.71
CA ARG A 569 12.94 -20.59 18.42
C ARG A 569 11.76 -20.47 17.47
N SER A 570 11.91 -19.75 16.37
CA SER A 570 10.89 -19.64 15.33
C SER A 570 10.67 -20.97 14.56
N VAL A 571 11.70 -21.81 14.48
CA VAL A 571 11.60 -23.16 13.85
C VAL A 571 11.36 -24.25 14.90
N SER A 572 11.84 -24.05 16.13
CA SER A 572 11.79 -25.02 17.22
C SER A 572 10.64 -24.79 18.20
N ALA A 573 9.66 -23.97 17.85
CA ALA A 573 8.47 -23.77 18.69
C ALA A 573 7.68 -25.07 18.94
N GLY A 574 7.91 -26.09 18.12
CA GLY A 574 7.32 -27.41 18.27
C GLY A 574 8.35 -28.51 18.53
N SER A 575 7.88 -29.69 18.58
CA SER A 575 8.67 -30.92 18.63
C SER A 575 9.49 -31.11 17.35
N LEU A 576 10.50 -31.95 17.37
CA LEU A 576 11.24 -32.42 16.19
C LEU A 576 10.27 -32.87 15.06
N GLU A 577 9.11 -33.39 15.44
CA GLU A 577 8.08 -33.91 14.56
C GLU A 577 7.46 -32.76 13.71
N VAL A 578 7.17 -31.61 14.31
CA VAL A 578 6.70 -30.39 13.55
C VAL A 578 7.73 -30.01 12.52
N VAL A 579 9.01 -29.93 12.89
CA VAL A 579 10.09 -29.55 11.97
C VAL A 579 10.27 -30.62 10.87
N SER A 580 10.06 -31.90 11.16
CA SER A 580 10.11 -32.98 10.17
C SER A 580 9.00 -32.85 9.13
N HIS A 581 7.75 -32.62 9.57
CA HIS A 581 6.64 -32.37 8.63
C HIS A 581 6.84 -31.09 7.81
N TYR A 582 7.36 -30.03 8.41
CA TYR A 582 7.72 -28.81 7.69
C TYR A 582 8.80 -29.09 6.62
N ALA A 583 9.85 -29.82 6.96
CA ALA A 583 10.92 -30.21 6.04
C ALA A 583 10.37 -31.06 4.86
N ALA A 584 9.50 -32.02 5.15
CA ALA A 584 8.83 -32.84 4.14
C ALA A 584 7.96 -31.97 3.21
N ALA A 585 7.27 -30.97 3.77
CA ALA A 585 6.47 -30.04 2.98
C ALA A 585 7.35 -29.19 2.03
N VAL A 586 8.45 -28.63 2.52
CA VAL A 586 9.42 -27.87 1.71
C VAL A 586 10.00 -28.74 0.60
N GLU A 587 10.31 -30.01 0.89
CA GLU A 587 10.81 -30.94 -0.12
C GLU A 587 9.76 -31.27 -1.18
N ALA A 588 8.52 -31.57 -0.79
CA ALA A 588 7.43 -31.82 -1.72
C ALA A 588 7.15 -30.59 -2.60
N GLN A 589 7.18 -29.39 -2.01
CA GLN A 589 7.08 -28.12 -2.73
C GLN A 589 8.22 -27.98 -3.75
N ALA A 590 9.45 -28.30 -3.38
CA ALA A 590 10.60 -28.27 -4.26
C ALA A 590 10.45 -29.23 -5.44
N LYS A 591 9.76 -30.33 -5.24
CA LYS A 591 9.43 -31.33 -6.29
C LYS A 591 8.19 -30.96 -7.10
N GLY A 592 7.54 -29.80 -6.86
CA GLY A 592 6.31 -29.37 -7.53
C GLY A 592 5.07 -30.16 -7.10
N ARG A 593 5.16 -30.97 -6.05
CA ARG A 593 4.08 -31.79 -5.52
C ARG A 593 3.27 -30.97 -4.49
N PHE A 594 2.56 -29.94 -4.98
CA PHE A 594 1.96 -28.92 -4.13
C PHE A 594 0.89 -29.44 -3.17
N GLU A 595 0.07 -30.44 -3.58
CA GLU A 595 -0.92 -31.01 -2.68
C GLU A 595 -0.28 -31.83 -1.55
N GLU A 596 0.78 -32.61 -1.85
CA GLU A 596 1.56 -33.33 -0.83
C GLU A 596 2.23 -32.35 0.14
N ALA A 597 2.79 -31.26 -0.39
CA ALA A 597 3.37 -30.20 0.44
C ALA A 597 2.31 -29.59 1.37
N ARG A 598 1.11 -29.32 0.84
CA ARG A 598 -0.01 -28.77 1.62
C ARG A 598 -0.42 -29.72 2.76
N GLN A 599 -0.51 -31.02 2.51
CA GLN A 599 -0.84 -32.03 3.52
C GLN A 599 0.23 -32.09 4.62
N SER A 600 1.50 -32.00 4.25
CA SER A 600 2.61 -31.99 5.22
C SER A 600 2.62 -30.71 6.05
N TYR A 601 2.32 -29.54 5.47
CA TYR A 601 2.13 -28.30 6.23
C TYR A 601 0.92 -28.37 7.17
N LEU A 602 -0.20 -29.00 6.77
CA LEU A 602 -1.36 -29.19 7.64
C LEU A 602 -0.97 -30.00 8.87
N LYS A 603 -0.28 -31.13 8.71
CA LYS A 603 0.21 -31.93 9.83
C LYS A 603 1.11 -31.13 10.77
N ALA A 604 1.97 -30.26 10.22
CA ALA A 604 2.83 -29.43 11.04
C ALA A 604 2.04 -28.45 11.92
N VAL A 605 0.98 -27.80 11.37
CA VAL A 605 0.13 -26.86 12.14
C VAL A 605 -0.90 -27.56 13.02
N GLU A 606 -1.27 -28.80 12.75
CA GLU A 606 -2.07 -29.66 13.65
C GLU A 606 -1.28 -30.01 14.91
N LEU A 607 0.02 -30.30 14.77
CA LEU A 607 0.91 -30.60 15.89
C LEU A 607 1.30 -29.36 16.69
N ASP A 608 1.44 -28.20 16.02
CA ASP A 608 1.70 -26.92 16.66
C ASP A 608 0.82 -25.83 16.03
N PRO A 609 -0.35 -25.55 16.59
CA PRO A 609 -1.27 -24.54 16.10
C PRO A 609 -0.73 -23.10 16.10
N GLN A 610 0.40 -22.84 16.77
CA GLN A 610 1.06 -21.53 16.78
C GLN A 610 2.22 -21.44 15.77
N PHE A 611 2.44 -22.47 14.97
CA PHE A 611 3.51 -22.54 14.01
C PHE A 611 3.22 -21.66 12.77
N GLY A 612 3.52 -20.37 12.87
CA GLY A 612 3.22 -19.35 11.85
C GLY A 612 3.79 -19.67 10.46
N LEU A 613 5.00 -20.24 10.37
CA LEU A 613 5.62 -20.63 9.09
C LEU A 613 4.88 -21.77 8.39
N GLY A 614 4.27 -22.67 9.14
CA GLY A 614 3.41 -23.72 8.58
C GLY A 614 2.19 -23.10 7.87
N TYR A 615 1.55 -22.11 8.49
CA TYR A 615 0.45 -21.38 7.87
C TYR A 615 0.89 -20.54 6.65
N GLN A 616 2.08 -19.91 6.69
CA GLN A 616 2.64 -19.24 5.51
C GLN A 616 2.84 -20.25 4.36
N GLY A 617 3.40 -21.44 4.65
CA GLY A 617 3.55 -22.50 3.67
C GLY A 617 2.22 -22.95 3.09
N LEU A 618 1.18 -23.13 3.92
CA LEU A 618 -0.19 -23.45 3.49
C LEU A 618 -0.76 -22.37 2.55
N ALA A 619 -0.55 -21.10 2.88
CA ALA A 619 -1.02 -19.99 2.04
C ALA A 619 -0.34 -20.02 0.66
N VAL A 620 0.97 -20.24 0.60
CA VAL A 620 1.73 -20.34 -0.66
C VAL A 620 1.25 -21.56 -1.48
N MET A 621 1.05 -22.72 -0.84
CA MET A 621 0.57 -23.91 -1.53
C MET A 621 -0.86 -23.75 -2.04
N SER A 622 -1.75 -23.17 -1.23
CA SER A 622 -3.13 -22.88 -1.63
C SER A 622 -3.19 -21.97 -2.86
N ARG A 623 -2.36 -20.93 -2.89
CA ARG A 623 -2.25 -20.05 -4.06
C ARG A 623 -1.77 -20.83 -5.31
N ASN A 624 -0.73 -21.66 -5.16
CA ASN A 624 -0.19 -22.44 -6.29
C ASN A 624 -1.19 -23.48 -6.81
N LEU A 625 -2.12 -23.94 -5.98
CA LEU A 625 -3.21 -24.83 -6.31
C LEU A 625 -4.47 -24.12 -6.82
N GLY A 626 -4.43 -22.77 -6.99
CA GLY A 626 -5.58 -22.01 -7.46
C GLY A 626 -6.72 -21.88 -6.43
N ARG A 627 -6.39 -21.89 -5.12
CA ARG A 627 -7.34 -21.75 -4.00
C ARG A 627 -7.10 -20.42 -3.27
N PRO A 628 -7.52 -19.28 -3.82
CA PRO A 628 -7.21 -17.96 -3.27
C PRO A 628 -7.83 -17.72 -1.90
N GLU A 629 -9.03 -18.20 -1.64
CA GLU A 629 -9.71 -18.06 -0.33
C GLU A 629 -8.94 -18.78 0.78
N ASP A 630 -8.50 -20.02 0.53
CA ASP A 630 -7.65 -20.77 1.45
C ASP A 630 -6.32 -20.05 1.67
N ALA A 631 -5.72 -19.51 0.60
CA ALA A 631 -4.47 -18.76 0.70
C ALA A 631 -4.62 -17.53 1.62
N GLU A 632 -5.71 -16.78 1.46
CA GLU A 632 -6.01 -15.62 2.31
C GLU A 632 -6.28 -16.03 3.77
N LYS A 633 -7.05 -17.10 3.98
CA LYS A 633 -7.31 -17.66 5.30
C LYS A 633 -6.01 -18.02 6.02
N TYR A 634 -5.14 -18.77 5.37
CA TYR A 634 -3.90 -19.25 6.01
C TYR A 634 -2.88 -18.13 6.22
N ILE A 635 -2.76 -17.16 5.31
CA ILE A 635 -1.83 -16.05 5.53
C ILE A 635 -2.28 -15.15 6.70
N LYS A 636 -3.58 -14.97 6.90
CA LYS A 636 -4.12 -14.29 8.09
C LYS A 636 -3.79 -15.04 9.38
N GLN A 637 -3.79 -16.39 9.37
CA GLN A 637 -3.32 -17.18 10.51
C GLN A 637 -1.81 -17.00 10.73
N ALA A 638 -1.00 -17.01 9.67
CA ALA A 638 0.43 -16.75 9.79
C ALA A 638 0.73 -15.39 10.43
N LEU A 639 -0.06 -14.35 10.08
CA LEU A 639 0.06 -13.01 10.66
C LEU A 639 -0.33 -12.96 12.14
N ARG A 640 -1.24 -13.81 12.62
CA ARG A 640 -1.56 -13.91 14.06
C ARG A 640 -0.39 -14.42 14.89
N TYR A 641 0.41 -15.29 14.32
CA TYR A 641 1.56 -15.91 14.99
C TYR A 641 2.90 -15.34 14.53
N ILE A 642 2.89 -14.11 13.99
CA ILE A 642 4.06 -13.46 13.40
C ILE A 642 5.17 -13.18 14.41
N ASP A 643 4.82 -12.97 15.68
CA ASP A 643 5.80 -12.69 16.75
C ASP A 643 6.73 -13.88 17.03
N GLY A 644 6.28 -15.10 16.73
CA GLY A 644 7.11 -16.31 16.79
C GLY A 644 8.10 -16.45 15.63
N MET A 645 8.06 -15.59 14.62
CA MET A 645 8.91 -15.62 13.44
C MET A 645 10.15 -14.73 13.61
N THR A 646 11.23 -15.06 12.90
CA THR A 646 12.39 -14.16 12.76
C THR A 646 11.99 -12.88 12.02
N GLU A 647 12.77 -11.83 12.15
CA GLU A 647 12.51 -10.56 11.50
C GLU A 647 12.41 -10.71 9.97
N ARG A 648 13.33 -11.47 9.34
CA ARG A 648 13.30 -11.77 7.90
C ARG A 648 12.02 -12.50 7.49
N GLU A 649 11.57 -13.47 8.28
CA GLU A 649 10.33 -14.22 8.04
C GLU A 649 9.09 -13.33 8.20
N ARG A 650 9.09 -12.39 9.16
CA ARG A 650 8.01 -11.39 9.32
C ARG A 650 7.86 -10.51 8.10
N PHE A 651 8.96 -9.99 7.56
CA PHE A 651 8.92 -9.21 6.31
C PHE A 651 8.39 -10.06 5.14
N GLY A 652 8.89 -11.28 4.98
CA GLY A 652 8.42 -12.21 3.94
C GLY A 652 6.92 -12.52 4.05
N THR A 653 6.43 -12.74 5.27
CA THR A 653 5.02 -13.04 5.55
C THR A 653 4.12 -11.84 5.26
N ARG A 654 4.48 -10.62 5.73
CA ARG A 654 3.72 -9.40 5.45
C ARG A 654 3.78 -9.04 3.97
N GLY A 655 4.95 -9.10 3.34
CA GLY A 655 5.09 -8.84 1.91
C GLY A 655 4.24 -9.79 1.05
N PHE A 656 4.21 -11.08 1.40
CA PHE A 656 3.35 -12.05 0.72
C PHE A 656 1.86 -11.76 0.94
N TYR A 657 1.45 -11.37 2.15
CA TYR A 657 0.08 -10.96 2.45
C TYR A 657 -0.34 -9.78 1.58
N TYR A 658 0.45 -8.70 1.56
CA TYR A 658 0.13 -7.52 0.75
C TYR A 658 0.07 -7.85 -0.75
N ARG A 659 0.96 -8.71 -1.23
CA ARG A 659 0.91 -9.21 -2.61
C ARG A 659 -0.36 -10.00 -2.90
N LEU A 660 -0.83 -10.81 -1.96
CA LEU A 660 -2.04 -11.63 -2.12
C LEU A 660 -3.31 -10.77 -2.22
N ILE A 661 -3.40 -9.73 -1.38
CA ILE A 661 -4.53 -8.79 -1.41
C ILE A 661 -4.40 -7.68 -2.47
N GLY A 662 -3.33 -7.69 -3.27
CA GLY A 662 -3.10 -6.71 -4.35
C GLY A 662 -2.59 -5.34 -3.91
N ASP A 663 -2.22 -5.15 -2.63
CA ASP A 663 -1.57 -3.92 -2.15
C ASP A 663 -0.07 -3.94 -2.51
N ASN A 664 0.21 -3.61 -3.78
CA ASN A 664 1.56 -3.71 -4.31
C ASN A 664 2.50 -2.63 -3.76
N GLU A 665 1.98 -1.50 -3.27
CA GLU A 665 2.79 -0.46 -2.60
C GLU A 665 3.35 -0.97 -1.28
N GLN A 666 2.48 -1.50 -0.40
CA GLN A 666 2.92 -2.07 0.86
C GLN A 666 3.80 -3.32 0.64
N CYS A 667 3.49 -4.13 -0.38
CA CYS A 667 4.33 -5.24 -0.79
C CYS A 667 5.75 -4.79 -1.12
N ALA A 668 5.92 -3.79 -2.00
CA ALA A 668 7.23 -3.26 -2.39
C ALA A 668 7.96 -2.61 -1.20
N LYS A 669 7.23 -1.96 -0.30
CA LYS A 669 7.77 -1.36 0.93
C LYS A 669 8.29 -2.42 1.90
N GLU A 670 7.50 -3.44 2.24
CA GLU A 670 7.90 -4.50 3.18
C GLU A 670 9.17 -5.24 2.71
N TYR A 671 9.20 -5.63 1.43
CA TYR A 671 10.42 -6.24 0.89
C TYR A 671 11.58 -5.23 0.78
N GLY A 672 11.30 -3.94 0.55
CA GLY A 672 12.31 -2.89 0.58
C GLY A 672 12.95 -2.73 1.96
N GLU A 673 12.16 -2.70 3.02
CA GLU A 673 12.64 -2.66 4.41
C GLU A 673 13.41 -3.93 4.79
N SER A 674 12.94 -5.10 4.29
CA SER A 674 13.70 -6.34 4.42
C SER A 674 15.10 -6.24 3.81
N LEU A 675 15.19 -5.71 2.61
CA LEU A 675 16.46 -5.61 1.86
C LEU A 675 17.45 -4.60 2.45
N LEU A 676 16.96 -3.59 3.19
CA LEU A 676 17.85 -2.72 3.97
C LEU A 676 18.62 -3.48 5.07
N ARG A 677 18.03 -4.56 5.59
CA ARG A 677 18.63 -5.38 6.69
C ARG A 677 19.26 -6.66 6.18
N TYR A 678 18.68 -7.23 5.13
CA TYR A 678 19.10 -8.50 4.50
C TYR A 678 19.37 -8.28 3.01
N PRO A 679 20.41 -7.49 2.62
CA PRO A 679 20.66 -7.16 1.22
C PRO A 679 21.00 -8.37 0.34
N ALA A 680 21.42 -9.48 0.94
CA ALA A 680 21.68 -10.74 0.23
C ALA A 680 20.43 -11.60 -0.02
N ASP A 681 19.22 -11.13 0.33
CA ASP A 681 18.00 -11.89 0.14
C ASP A 681 17.51 -11.86 -1.32
N SER A 682 18.02 -12.79 -2.14
CA SER A 682 17.65 -12.91 -3.56
C SER A 682 16.14 -13.17 -3.76
N VAL A 683 15.46 -13.79 -2.78
CA VAL A 683 14.01 -14.01 -2.82
C VAL A 683 13.28 -12.69 -2.60
N ALA A 684 13.70 -11.88 -1.63
CA ALA A 684 13.10 -10.58 -1.37
C ALA A 684 13.26 -9.64 -2.57
N HIS A 685 14.43 -9.59 -3.22
CA HIS A 685 14.65 -8.86 -4.47
C HIS A 685 13.68 -9.29 -5.57
N ASN A 686 13.53 -10.59 -5.80
CA ASN A 686 12.59 -11.11 -6.80
C ASN A 686 11.14 -10.77 -6.48
N GLN A 687 10.73 -10.84 -5.21
CA GLN A 687 9.36 -10.50 -4.81
C GLN A 687 9.09 -8.99 -4.92
N ARG A 688 10.06 -8.15 -4.50
CA ARG A 688 9.96 -6.71 -4.65
C ARG A 688 9.85 -6.30 -6.11
N ALA A 689 10.68 -6.90 -6.99
CA ALA A 689 10.61 -6.68 -8.44
C ALA A 689 9.21 -6.96 -8.99
N ALA A 690 8.58 -8.07 -8.56
CA ALA A 690 7.22 -8.41 -8.98
C ALA A 690 6.17 -7.38 -8.50
N CYS A 691 6.30 -6.84 -7.27
CA CYS A 691 5.40 -5.80 -6.76
C CYS A 691 5.60 -4.47 -7.50
N LEU A 692 6.85 -4.07 -7.77
CA LEU A 692 7.18 -2.87 -8.55
C LEU A 692 6.67 -2.96 -9.99
N ALA A 693 6.78 -4.13 -10.63
CA ALA A 693 6.23 -4.34 -11.96
C ALA A 693 4.69 -4.17 -11.98
N LYS A 694 3.98 -4.65 -10.94
CA LYS A 694 2.53 -4.43 -10.79
C LYS A 694 2.18 -2.95 -10.59
N LEU A 695 3.09 -2.17 -10.00
CA LEU A 695 2.98 -0.70 -9.89
C LEU A 695 3.39 0.04 -11.17
N ARG A 696 3.80 -0.67 -12.23
CA ARG A 696 4.34 -0.13 -13.48
C ARG A 696 5.71 0.56 -13.33
N ASP A 697 6.39 0.39 -12.19
CA ASP A 697 7.80 0.78 -12.04
C ASP A 697 8.73 -0.30 -12.62
N MET A 698 8.80 -0.35 -13.95
CA MET A 698 9.63 -1.33 -14.65
C MET A 698 11.13 -1.09 -14.42
N ARG A 699 11.56 0.16 -14.19
CA ARG A 699 12.96 0.47 -13.88
C ARG A 699 13.35 -0.07 -12.50
N GLY A 700 12.49 0.11 -11.52
CA GLY A 700 12.65 -0.46 -10.19
C GLY A 700 12.67 -1.99 -10.24
N ALA A 701 11.74 -2.60 -10.97
CA ALA A 701 11.66 -4.05 -11.13
C ALA A 701 12.92 -4.64 -11.78
N LEU A 702 13.44 -4.02 -12.84
CA LEU A 702 14.67 -4.44 -13.51
C LEU A 702 15.89 -4.33 -12.59
N ARG A 703 16.00 -3.26 -11.81
CA ARG A 703 17.10 -3.06 -10.85
C ARG A 703 17.10 -4.15 -9.79
N GLU A 704 15.95 -4.38 -9.12
CA GLU A 704 15.83 -5.41 -8.11
C GLU A 704 16.09 -6.82 -8.66
N MET A 705 15.60 -7.11 -9.86
CA MET A 705 15.83 -8.42 -10.47
C MET A 705 17.29 -8.60 -10.92
N GLY A 706 17.94 -7.51 -11.32
CA GLY A 706 19.38 -7.48 -11.61
C GLY A 706 20.21 -7.89 -10.41
N GLU A 707 19.91 -7.34 -9.22
CA GLU A 707 20.56 -7.72 -7.94
C GLU A 707 20.39 -9.22 -7.64
N ALA A 708 19.17 -9.74 -7.79
CA ALA A 708 18.93 -11.17 -7.59
C ALA A 708 19.73 -12.05 -8.56
N VAL A 709 19.89 -11.63 -9.83
CA VAL A 709 20.67 -12.33 -10.84
C VAL A 709 22.17 -12.21 -10.56
N GLN A 710 22.66 -11.10 -10.02
CA GLN A 710 24.07 -10.96 -9.61
C GLN A 710 24.41 -11.94 -8.49
N MET A 711 23.53 -12.11 -7.51
CA MET A 711 23.73 -13.08 -6.40
C MET A 711 23.70 -14.52 -6.87
N LEU A 712 22.86 -14.81 -7.86
CA LEU A 712 22.67 -16.17 -8.41
C LEU A 712 22.72 -16.13 -9.94
N PRO A 713 23.91 -15.97 -10.53
CA PRO A 713 24.08 -15.70 -11.96
C PRO A 713 23.52 -16.77 -12.90
N ASN A 714 23.54 -18.03 -12.47
CA ASN A 714 23.07 -19.16 -13.28
C ASN A 714 21.65 -19.61 -12.92
N HIS A 715 20.92 -18.80 -12.13
CA HIS A 715 19.56 -19.11 -11.74
C HIS A 715 18.57 -18.83 -12.88
N GLY A 716 18.20 -19.83 -13.66
CA GLY A 716 17.36 -19.69 -14.86
C GLY A 716 16.04 -18.97 -14.64
N GLY A 717 15.35 -19.23 -13.51
CA GLY A 717 14.10 -18.56 -13.19
C GLY A 717 14.23 -17.05 -12.90
N TYR A 718 15.34 -16.60 -12.29
CA TYR A 718 15.59 -15.18 -12.09
C TYR A 718 15.94 -14.49 -13.41
N ARG A 719 16.75 -15.15 -14.27
CA ARG A 719 17.00 -14.64 -15.61
C ARG A 719 15.74 -14.58 -16.47
N ALA A 720 14.87 -15.59 -16.38
CA ALA A 720 13.58 -15.58 -17.08
C ALA A 720 12.67 -14.43 -16.61
N ASN A 721 12.63 -14.15 -15.28
CA ASN A 721 11.90 -13.00 -14.75
C ASN A 721 12.53 -11.67 -15.19
N LEU A 722 13.86 -11.55 -15.17
CA LEU A 722 14.57 -10.37 -15.67
C LEU A 722 14.27 -10.12 -17.16
N ALA A 723 14.30 -11.17 -17.97
CA ALA A 723 13.92 -11.10 -19.38
C ALA A 723 12.46 -10.69 -19.57
N MET A 724 11.55 -11.20 -18.73
CA MET A 724 10.14 -10.81 -18.79
C MET A 724 9.96 -9.32 -18.46
N PHE A 725 10.59 -8.82 -17.41
CA PHE A 725 10.50 -7.39 -17.05
C PHE A 725 11.18 -6.49 -18.09
N ALA A 726 12.29 -6.96 -18.73
CA ALA A 726 12.92 -6.25 -19.84
C ALA A 726 11.96 -6.14 -21.04
N ASN A 727 11.23 -7.22 -21.38
CA ASN A 727 10.21 -7.19 -22.41
C ASN A 727 9.10 -6.16 -22.10
N LEU A 728 8.57 -6.16 -20.87
CA LEU A 728 7.55 -5.21 -20.46
C LEU A 728 8.07 -3.76 -20.45
N ALA A 729 9.36 -3.56 -20.16
CA ALA A 729 10.03 -2.27 -20.27
C ALA A 729 10.33 -1.85 -21.75
N GLY A 730 10.15 -2.75 -22.72
CA GLY A 730 10.43 -2.52 -24.13
C GLY A 730 11.89 -2.78 -24.55
N ASP A 731 12.74 -3.27 -23.64
CA ASP A 731 14.12 -3.67 -23.94
C ASP A 731 14.19 -5.14 -24.38
N PHE A 732 13.69 -5.39 -25.57
CA PHE A 732 13.59 -6.74 -26.13
C PHE A 732 14.94 -7.39 -26.40
N GLN A 733 15.97 -6.60 -26.67
CA GLN A 733 17.33 -7.10 -26.93
C GLN A 733 17.95 -7.60 -25.61
N ALA A 734 17.83 -6.85 -24.54
CA ALA A 734 18.28 -7.30 -23.23
C ALA A 734 17.54 -8.58 -22.80
N ALA A 735 16.23 -8.65 -23.02
CA ALA A 735 15.44 -9.83 -22.71
C ALA A 735 15.95 -11.08 -23.46
N GLU A 736 16.18 -10.99 -24.76
CA GLU A 736 16.72 -12.09 -25.56
C GLU A 736 18.13 -12.51 -25.10
N SER A 737 18.98 -11.54 -24.76
CA SER A 737 20.33 -11.79 -24.21
C SER A 737 20.26 -12.54 -22.87
N GLU A 738 19.30 -12.23 -21.98
CA GLU A 738 19.15 -12.95 -20.71
C GLU A 738 18.62 -14.37 -20.92
N VAL A 739 17.67 -14.57 -21.85
CA VAL A 739 17.17 -15.93 -22.16
C VAL A 739 18.28 -16.81 -22.74
N ALA A 740 19.16 -16.28 -23.60
CA ALA A 740 20.27 -17.04 -24.17
C ALA A 740 21.24 -17.62 -23.13
N LYS A 741 21.28 -17.05 -21.92
CA LYS A 741 22.12 -17.52 -20.81
C LYS A 741 21.44 -18.63 -19.99
N ILE A 742 20.18 -19.01 -20.30
CA ILE A 742 19.43 -20.05 -19.56
C ILE A 742 19.62 -21.40 -20.23
N GLN A 743 20.18 -22.36 -19.52
CA GLN A 743 20.45 -23.72 -20.06
C GLN A 743 20.12 -24.79 -19.01
N PRO A 744 19.17 -25.71 -19.30
CA PRO A 744 18.23 -25.69 -20.40
C PRO A 744 17.14 -24.63 -20.18
N PRO A 745 16.60 -24.01 -21.24
CA PRO A 745 15.49 -23.06 -21.11
C PRO A 745 14.19 -23.80 -20.70
N ASP A 746 13.47 -23.21 -19.74
CA ASP A 746 12.17 -23.66 -19.27
C ASP A 746 11.01 -22.98 -20.03
N ASN A 747 9.78 -23.30 -19.68
CA ASN A 747 8.56 -22.70 -20.26
C ASN A 747 8.57 -21.16 -20.19
N ARG A 748 9.04 -20.60 -19.08
CA ARG A 748 9.07 -19.15 -18.86
C ARG A 748 10.14 -18.47 -19.74
N ALA A 749 11.28 -19.12 -19.87
CA ALA A 749 12.35 -18.65 -20.77
C ALA A 749 11.87 -18.60 -22.22
N PHE A 750 11.21 -19.67 -22.71
CA PHE A 750 10.64 -19.68 -24.06
C PHE A 750 9.54 -18.62 -24.22
N LEU A 751 8.68 -18.41 -23.23
CA LEU A 751 7.66 -17.36 -23.28
C LEU A 751 8.30 -15.97 -23.36
N ALA A 752 9.34 -15.71 -22.54
CA ALA A 752 10.08 -14.45 -22.59
C ALA A 752 10.78 -14.24 -23.92
N LEU A 753 11.35 -15.30 -24.53
CA LEU A 753 11.95 -15.25 -25.85
C LEU A 753 10.92 -14.91 -26.92
N ALA A 754 9.76 -15.56 -26.90
CA ALA A 754 8.68 -15.27 -27.84
C ALA A 754 8.23 -13.82 -27.74
N TYR A 755 8.08 -13.27 -26.51
CA TYR A 755 7.75 -11.87 -26.31
C TYR A 755 8.81 -10.91 -26.85
N SER A 756 10.12 -11.21 -26.68
CA SER A 756 11.21 -10.45 -27.30
C SER A 756 11.06 -10.40 -28.82
N GLN A 757 10.83 -11.57 -29.43
CA GLN A 757 10.73 -11.72 -30.88
C GLN A 757 9.50 -10.97 -31.41
N VAL A 758 8.35 -11.06 -30.73
CA VAL A 758 7.14 -10.29 -31.05
C VAL A 758 7.42 -8.80 -30.98
N GLY A 759 8.01 -8.33 -29.89
CA GLY A 759 8.34 -6.93 -29.68
C GLY A 759 9.33 -6.37 -30.71
N ARG A 760 10.20 -7.21 -31.27
CA ARG A 760 11.13 -6.87 -32.34
C ARG A 760 10.56 -7.02 -33.76
N GLY A 761 9.30 -7.46 -33.89
CA GLY A 761 8.67 -7.70 -35.19
C GLY A 761 9.17 -8.95 -35.90
N GLN A 762 9.70 -9.92 -35.18
CA GLN A 762 10.20 -11.19 -35.67
C GLN A 762 9.14 -12.29 -35.58
N GLN A 763 7.96 -12.08 -36.22
CA GLN A 763 6.81 -12.98 -36.09
C GLN A 763 7.14 -14.45 -36.49
N PRO A 764 7.87 -14.78 -37.57
CA PRO A 764 8.19 -16.16 -37.89
C PRO A 764 8.98 -16.87 -36.79
N GLN A 765 9.96 -16.16 -36.17
CA GLN A 765 10.73 -16.69 -35.06
C GLN A 765 9.87 -16.86 -33.80
N ALA A 766 9.01 -15.89 -33.51
CA ALA A 766 8.08 -15.97 -32.39
C ALA A 766 7.13 -17.17 -32.55
N THR A 767 6.59 -17.39 -33.76
CA THR A 767 5.75 -18.55 -34.06
C THR A 767 6.49 -19.84 -33.78
N ALA A 768 7.70 -20.03 -34.32
CA ALA A 768 8.53 -21.21 -34.08
C ALA A 768 8.85 -21.42 -32.59
N THR A 769 9.04 -20.32 -31.83
CA THR A 769 9.30 -20.37 -30.40
C THR A 769 8.04 -20.80 -29.62
N TYR A 770 6.86 -20.30 -29.98
CA TYR A 770 5.59 -20.75 -29.40
C TYR A 770 5.28 -22.21 -29.74
N GLU A 771 5.53 -22.66 -30.99
CA GLU A 771 5.37 -24.07 -31.38
C GLU A 771 6.26 -24.98 -30.52
N LYS A 772 7.50 -24.58 -30.29
CA LYS A 772 8.39 -25.29 -29.37
C LYS A 772 7.87 -25.29 -27.93
N LEU A 773 7.38 -24.14 -27.45
CA LEU A 773 6.76 -24.02 -26.12
C LEU A 773 5.54 -24.97 -26.00
N ALA A 774 4.76 -25.16 -27.05
CA ALA A 774 3.62 -26.06 -27.05
C ALA A 774 3.97 -27.52 -26.72
N THR A 775 5.21 -27.94 -27.00
CA THR A 775 5.70 -29.31 -26.72
C THR A 775 6.12 -29.49 -25.24
N MET A 776 6.13 -28.45 -24.44
CA MET A 776 6.68 -28.44 -23.09
C MET A 776 5.64 -28.73 -21.98
N GLY A 777 4.69 -29.61 -22.28
CA GLY A 777 3.62 -29.98 -21.34
C GLY A 777 2.46 -28.98 -21.27
N VAL A 778 1.49 -29.25 -20.40
CA VAL A 778 0.22 -28.49 -20.33
C VAL A 778 0.42 -26.97 -20.15
N PRO A 779 1.25 -26.50 -19.22
CA PRO A 779 1.46 -25.05 -19.07
C PRO A 779 2.08 -24.38 -20.29
N GLY A 780 3.00 -25.08 -20.95
CA GLY A 780 3.63 -24.64 -22.20
C GLY A 780 2.66 -24.56 -23.35
N ALA A 781 1.87 -25.62 -23.55
CA ALA A 781 0.83 -25.68 -24.57
C ALA A 781 -0.24 -24.58 -24.41
N SER A 782 -0.69 -24.33 -23.16
CA SER A 782 -1.63 -23.25 -22.85
C SER A 782 -1.07 -21.86 -23.20
N SER A 783 0.18 -21.58 -22.82
CA SER A 783 0.84 -20.29 -23.11
C SER A 783 1.11 -20.12 -24.60
N ALA A 784 1.48 -21.21 -25.30
CA ALA A 784 1.70 -21.20 -26.74
C ALA A 784 0.40 -20.91 -27.51
N ALA A 785 -0.72 -21.54 -27.15
CA ALA A 785 -2.00 -21.26 -27.76
C ALA A 785 -2.43 -19.80 -27.57
N SER A 786 -2.18 -19.23 -26.36
CA SER A 786 -2.44 -17.81 -26.09
C SER A 786 -1.58 -16.92 -27.00
N GLY A 787 -0.28 -17.18 -27.10
CA GLY A 787 0.65 -16.37 -27.92
C GLY A 787 0.40 -16.48 -29.42
N LEU A 788 0.17 -17.70 -29.94
CA LEU A 788 -0.14 -17.91 -31.36
C LEU A 788 -1.47 -17.27 -31.76
N GLY A 789 -2.50 -17.39 -30.89
CA GLY A 789 -3.78 -16.72 -31.13
C GLY A 789 -3.67 -15.20 -31.12
N ASP A 790 -2.88 -14.64 -30.19
CA ASP A 790 -2.65 -13.19 -30.12
C ASP A 790 -1.86 -12.67 -31.33
N LEU A 791 -0.86 -13.42 -31.83
CA LEU A 791 -0.19 -13.11 -33.09
C LEU A 791 -1.14 -13.15 -34.28
N ALA A 792 -2.06 -14.10 -34.31
CA ALA A 792 -3.08 -14.14 -35.37
C ALA A 792 -4.04 -12.93 -35.29
N VAL A 793 -4.41 -12.50 -34.07
CA VAL A 793 -5.15 -11.23 -33.87
C VAL A 793 -4.32 -10.03 -34.33
N TYR A 794 -3.03 -9.98 -33.97
CA TYR A 794 -2.12 -8.92 -34.37
C TYR A 794 -2.05 -8.78 -35.89
N ASP A 795 -1.92 -9.91 -36.62
CA ASP A 795 -1.85 -9.95 -38.08
C ASP A 795 -3.22 -9.71 -38.79
N GLY A 796 -4.31 -9.64 -38.03
CA GLY A 796 -5.67 -9.51 -38.58
C GLY A 796 -6.27 -10.81 -39.14
N ARG A 797 -5.78 -11.98 -38.75
CA ARG A 797 -6.29 -13.31 -39.09
C ARG A 797 -7.24 -13.77 -37.97
N PHE A 798 -8.38 -13.09 -37.86
CA PHE A 798 -9.28 -13.25 -36.73
C PHE A 798 -9.91 -14.63 -36.61
N GLN A 799 -10.27 -15.24 -37.73
CA GLN A 799 -10.85 -16.58 -37.72
C GLN A 799 -9.83 -17.65 -37.32
N ASP A 800 -8.58 -17.51 -37.75
CA ASP A 800 -7.50 -18.40 -37.31
C ASP A 800 -7.29 -18.27 -35.80
N ALA A 801 -7.26 -17.01 -35.30
CA ALA A 801 -7.11 -16.73 -33.88
C ALA A 801 -8.19 -17.40 -33.03
N ILE A 802 -9.44 -17.33 -33.45
CA ILE A 802 -10.57 -17.95 -32.76
C ILE A 802 -10.34 -19.47 -32.66
N GLY A 803 -10.00 -20.15 -33.76
CA GLY A 803 -9.73 -21.58 -33.74
C GLY A 803 -8.59 -22.01 -32.82
N ILE A 804 -7.51 -21.22 -32.83
CA ILE A 804 -6.34 -21.44 -31.93
C ILE A 804 -6.74 -21.26 -30.45
N PHE A 805 -7.49 -20.21 -30.13
CA PHE A 805 -7.95 -19.98 -28.76
C PHE A 805 -8.96 -21.00 -28.28
N GLU A 806 -9.90 -21.47 -29.14
CA GLU A 806 -10.86 -22.51 -28.81
C GLU A 806 -10.19 -23.84 -28.49
N GLN A 807 -9.21 -24.24 -29.30
CA GLN A 807 -8.40 -25.42 -29.01
C GLN A 807 -7.64 -25.29 -27.70
N GLY A 808 -7.02 -24.13 -27.49
CA GLY A 808 -6.28 -23.83 -26.24
C GLY A 808 -7.19 -23.83 -25.02
N ALA A 809 -8.38 -23.22 -25.11
CA ALA A 809 -9.35 -23.18 -24.02
C ALA A 809 -9.86 -24.58 -23.67
N SER A 810 -10.15 -25.42 -24.69
CA SER A 810 -10.53 -26.83 -24.49
C SER A 810 -9.43 -27.60 -23.73
N GLY A 811 -8.17 -27.43 -24.10
CA GLY A 811 -7.02 -28.03 -23.39
C GLY A 811 -6.93 -27.56 -21.93
N ASP A 812 -7.14 -26.28 -21.68
CA ASP A 812 -7.12 -25.72 -20.33
C ASP A 812 -8.28 -26.26 -19.48
N LEU A 813 -9.49 -26.36 -20.03
CA LEU A 813 -10.63 -26.94 -19.32
C LEU A 813 -10.40 -28.43 -18.99
N ALA A 814 -9.84 -29.20 -19.91
CA ALA A 814 -9.48 -30.60 -19.68
C ALA A 814 -8.44 -30.72 -18.54
N ALA A 815 -7.53 -29.74 -18.43
CA ALA A 815 -6.55 -29.63 -17.35
C ALA A 815 -7.09 -28.98 -16.06
N LYS A 816 -8.40 -28.67 -15.99
CA LYS A 816 -9.08 -27.98 -14.88
C LYS A 816 -8.52 -26.58 -14.60
N ASN A 817 -7.97 -25.92 -15.61
CA ASN A 817 -7.45 -24.56 -15.53
C ASN A 817 -8.45 -23.55 -16.11
N THR A 818 -9.54 -23.34 -15.38
CA THR A 818 -10.67 -22.51 -15.81
C THR A 818 -10.32 -21.05 -16.04
N ASP A 819 -9.38 -20.50 -15.24
CA ASP A 819 -8.92 -19.11 -15.40
C ASP A 819 -8.23 -18.89 -16.75
N ARG A 820 -7.33 -19.79 -17.16
CA ARG A 820 -6.64 -19.68 -18.45
C ARG A 820 -7.58 -19.91 -19.63
N ALA A 821 -8.55 -20.81 -19.48
CA ALA A 821 -9.60 -20.97 -20.47
C ALA A 821 -10.44 -19.68 -20.61
N ALA A 822 -10.82 -19.08 -19.49
CA ALA A 822 -11.61 -17.84 -19.48
C ALA A 822 -10.88 -16.67 -20.16
N ILE A 823 -9.58 -16.50 -19.94
CA ILE A 823 -8.75 -15.51 -20.66
C ILE A 823 -8.80 -15.76 -22.18
N LYS A 824 -8.73 -17.02 -22.65
CA LYS A 824 -8.84 -17.33 -24.07
C LYS A 824 -10.23 -17.00 -24.62
N TYR A 825 -11.30 -17.24 -23.84
CA TYR A 825 -12.65 -16.82 -24.24
C TYR A 825 -12.78 -15.29 -24.33
N THR A 826 -12.10 -14.49 -23.48
CA THR A 826 -12.05 -13.02 -23.68
C THR A 826 -11.32 -12.66 -24.98
N SER A 827 -10.26 -13.38 -25.33
CA SER A 827 -9.50 -13.15 -26.58
C SER A 827 -10.34 -13.55 -27.81
N ILE A 828 -11.13 -14.64 -27.76
CA ILE A 828 -12.12 -15.01 -28.76
C ILE A 828 -13.15 -13.88 -28.93
N GLY A 829 -13.70 -13.37 -27.82
CA GLY A 829 -14.63 -12.25 -27.84
C GLY A 829 -14.06 -11.00 -28.51
N TYR A 830 -12.77 -10.70 -28.26
CA TYR A 830 -12.10 -9.58 -28.91
C TYR A 830 -11.89 -9.82 -30.41
N ALA A 831 -11.51 -11.03 -30.85
CA ALA A 831 -11.39 -11.37 -32.25
C ALA A 831 -12.75 -11.26 -32.99
N HIS A 832 -13.84 -11.71 -32.39
CA HIS A 832 -15.20 -11.51 -32.92
C HIS A 832 -15.59 -10.03 -33.04
N LEU A 833 -15.18 -9.17 -32.07
CA LEU A 833 -15.41 -7.71 -32.16
C LEU A 833 -14.71 -7.12 -33.38
N LEU A 834 -13.45 -7.48 -33.58
CA LEU A 834 -12.62 -6.99 -34.69
C LEU A 834 -13.16 -7.42 -36.05
N SER A 835 -13.79 -8.60 -36.14
CA SER A 835 -14.51 -9.06 -37.35
C SER A 835 -15.97 -8.57 -37.43
N GLY A 836 -16.41 -7.68 -36.54
CA GLY A 836 -17.77 -7.12 -36.56
C GLY A 836 -18.87 -8.02 -35.99
N GLN A 837 -18.53 -9.18 -35.44
CA GLN A 837 -19.48 -10.21 -34.97
C GLN A 837 -19.89 -9.95 -33.52
N LYS A 838 -20.65 -8.88 -33.26
CA LYS A 838 -20.95 -8.41 -31.90
C LYS A 838 -21.67 -9.43 -31.01
N ALA A 839 -22.61 -10.19 -31.56
CA ALA A 839 -23.37 -11.20 -30.81
C ALA A 839 -22.45 -12.34 -30.33
N ALA A 840 -21.58 -12.84 -31.21
CA ALA A 840 -20.57 -13.84 -30.85
C ALA A 840 -19.57 -13.34 -29.83
N ALA A 841 -19.15 -12.06 -29.92
CA ALA A 841 -18.28 -11.43 -28.96
C ALA A 841 -18.91 -11.39 -27.55
N ILE A 842 -20.19 -11.02 -27.45
CA ILE A 842 -20.91 -11.01 -26.17
C ILE A 842 -21.00 -12.44 -25.60
N ALA A 843 -21.36 -13.44 -26.41
CA ALA A 843 -21.45 -14.82 -25.95
C ALA A 843 -20.10 -15.36 -25.44
N ALA A 844 -19.00 -15.04 -26.12
CA ALA A 844 -17.65 -15.42 -25.67
C ALA A 844 -17.28 -14.75 -24.34
N ALA A 845 -17.60 -13.46 -24.14
CA ALA A 845 -17.37 -12.76 -22.89
C ALA A 845 -18.22 -13.35 -21.73
N GLU A 846 -19.46 -13.76 -21.99
CA GLU A 846 -20.30 -14.45 -21.00
C GLU A 846 -19.72 -15.82 -20.64
N THR A 847 -19.23 -16.56 -21.63
CA THR A 847 -18.56 -17.85 -21.41
C THR A 847 -17.29 -17.64 -20.56
N ALA A 848 -16.52 -16.59 -20.81
CA ALA A 848 -15.37 -16.24 -19.98
C ALA A 848 -15.78 -16.01 -18.53
N LEU A 849 -16.80 -15.20 -18.27
CA LEU A 849 -17.31 -14.89 -16.95
C LEU A 849 -17.95 -16.10 -16.24
N ALA A 850 -18.48 -17.06 -16.97
CA ALA A 850 -18.98 -18.31 -16.39
C ALA A 850 -17.83 -19.21 -15.88
N ASN A 851 -16.66 -19.15 -16.51
CA ASN A 851 -15.50 -19.96 -16.14
C ASN A 851 -14.60 -19.33 -15.08
N SER A 852 -14.55 -17.98 -14.98
CA SER A 852 -13.70 -17.27 -14.02
C SER A 852 -14.27 -15.91 -13.63
N LYS A 853 -14.07 -15.55 -12.35
CA LYS A 853 -14.39 -14.24 -11.79
C LYS A 853 -13.11 -13.41 -11.50
N SER A 854 -11.97 -13.86 -11.99
CA SER A 854 -10.70 -13.12 -11.80
C SER A 854 -10.77 -11.72 -12.39
N MET A 855 -10.02 -10.79 -11.82
CA MET A 855 -10.01 -9.39 -12.22
C MET A 855 -9.73 -9.20 -13.72
N PRO A 856 -8.73 -9.87 -14.32
CA PRO A 856 -8.47 -9.71 -15.76
C PRO A 856 -9.64 -10.15 -16.64
N VAL A 857 -10.30 -11.25 -16.29
CA VAL A 857 -11.48 -11.76 -17.04
C VAL A 857 -12.64 -10.77 -16.96
N ARG A 858 -12.95 -10.25 -15.77
CA ARG A 858 -14.02 -9.24 -15.59
C ARG A 858 -13.71 -7.96 -16.37
N PHE A 859 -12.46 -7.52 -16.34
CA PHE A 859 -12.03 -6.32 -17.05
C PHE A 859 -12.12 -6.49 -18.57
N LEU A 860 -11.55 -7.56 -19.11
CA LEU A 860 -11.56 -7.81 -20.57
C LEU A 860 -12.99 -8.09 -21.09
N ALA A 861 -13.80 -8.84 -20.35
CA ALA A 861 -15.21 -9.08 -20.71
C ALA A 861 -16.03 -7.76 -20.71
N ALA A 862 -15.83 -6.89 -19.72
CA ALA A 862 -16.48 -5.59 -19.66
C ALA A 862 -16.09 -4.70 -20.87
N ARG A 863 -14.82 -4.70 -21.29
CA ARG A 863 -14.37 -3.99 -22.51
C ARG A 863 -15.11 -4.52 -23.75
N ILE A 864 -15.25 -5.84 -23.88
CA ILE A 864 -15.97 -6.47 -24.98
C ILE A 864 -17.43 -6.02 -24.97
N PHE A 865 -18.10 -6.04 -23.83
CA PHE A 865 -19.49 -5.59 -23.72
C PHE A 865 -19.67 -4.12 -24.14
N VAL A 866 -18.77 -3.21 -23.69
CA VAL A 866 -18.81 -1.80 -24.09
C VAL A 866 -18.65 -1.65 -25.61
N GLU A 867 -17.67 -2.30 -26.20
CA GLU A 867 -17.41 -2.19 -27.65
C GLU A 867 -18.52 -2.83 -28.48
N ALA A 868 -19.10 -3.93 -28.02
CA ALA A 868 -20.27 -4.56 -28.65
C ALA A 868 -21.55 -3.75 -28.51
N GLY A 869 -21.63 -2.81 -27.54
CA GLY A 869 -22.78 -1.99 -27.24
C GLY A 869 -23.71 -2.50 -26.15
N ALA A 870 -23.32 -3.57 -25.44
CA ALA A 870 -24.05 -4.16 -24.31
C ALA A 870 -23.64 -3.47 -22.99
N ILE A 871 -23.88 -2.17 -22.88
CA ILE A 871 -23.41 -1.32 -21.75
C ILE A 871 -24.01 -1.79 -20.43
N GLU A 872 -25.24 -2.26 -20.43
CA GLU A 872 -25.94 -2.80 -19.25
C GLU A 872 -25.22 -3.99 -18.61
N LYS A 873 -24.47 -4.79 -19.41
CA LYS A 873 -23.62 -5.88 -18.90
C LYS A 873 -22.26 -5.41 -18.41
N ALA A 874 -21.74 -4.33 -18.98
CA ALA A 874 -20.44 -3.78 -18.62
C ALA A 874 -20.49 -2.97 -17.31
N LEU A 875 -21.56 -2.23 -17.07
CA LEU A 875 -21.68 -1.30 -15.95
C LEU A 875 -21.50 -1.97 -14.57
N PRO A 876 -22.19 -3.10 -14.25
CA PRO A 876 -22.00 -3.77 -12.97
C PRO A 876 -20.54 -4.25 -12.74
N LEU A 877 -19.88 -4.70 -13.81
CA LEU A 877 -18.48 -5.14 -13.73
C LEU A 877 -17.54 -3.95 -13.46
N ALA A 878 -17.79 -2.82 -14.12
CA ALA A 878 -17.04 -1.58 -13.92
C ALA A 878 -17.19 -1.04 -12.49
N GLU A 879 -18.41 -1.03 -11.96
CA GLU A 879 -18.70 -0.59 -10.59
C GLU A 879 -18.07 -1.51 -9.56
N ALA A 880 -18.20 -2.83 -9.73
CA ALA A 880 -17.59 -3.81 -8.85
C ALA A 880 -16.06 -3.65 -8.81
N LEU A 881 -15.40 -3.55 -9.98
CA LEU A 881 -13.95 -3.32 -10.04
C LEU A 881 -13.53 -1.99 -9.40
N ALA A 882 -14.26 -0.90 -9.67
CA ALA A 882 -13.95 0.42 -9.15
C ALA A 882 -14.13 0.54 -7.62
N SER A 883 -14.91 -0.37 -7.01
CA SER A 883 -15.15 -0.41 -5.55
C SER A 883 -14.15 -1.26 -4.78
N GLU A 884 -13.31 -2.04 -5.46
CA GLU A 884 -12.29 -2.86 -4.80
C GLU A 884 -11.17 -2.00 -4.20
N LEU A 885 -10.53 -2.48 -3.13
CA LEU A 885 -9.48 -1.74 -2.42
C LEU A 885 -8.16 -1.61 -3.21
N PRO A 886 -7.69 -2.64 -3.96
CA PRO A 886 -6.42 -2.53 -4.68
C PRO A 886 -6.49 -1.52 -5.84
N ALA A 887 -5.37 -0.85 -6.12
CA ALA A 887 -5.29 0.18 -7.16
C ALA A 887 -5.57 -0.36 -8.58
N GLU A 888 -5.12 -1.60 -8.88
CA GLU A 888 -5.25 -2.19 -10.21
C GLU A 888 -6.72 -2.42 -10.62
N PRO A 889 -7.59 -3.10 -9.84
CA PRO A 889 -9.01 -3.20 -10.18
C PRO A 889 -9.73 -1.85 -10.17
N GLN A 890 -9.40 -0.92 -9.25
CA GLN A 890 -9.98 0.43 -9.26
C GLN A 890 -9.71 1.15 -10.58
N ALA A 891 -8.45 1.17 -11.03
CA ALA A 891 -8.07 1.78 -12.30
C ALA A 891 -8.80 1.12 -13.48
N HIS A 892 -8.87 -0.21 -13.50
CA HIS A 892 -9.56 -0.96 -14.54
C HIS A 892 -11.07 -0.67 -14.56
N GLY A 893 -11.73 -0.59 -13.41
CA GLY A 893 -13.13 -0.19 -13.31
C GLY A 893 -13.36 1.21 -13.88
N ARG A 894 -12.47 2.17 -13.55
CA ARG A 894 -12.51 3.52 -14.11
C ARG A 894 -12.26 3.56 -15.61
N ILE A 895 -11.34 2.74 -16.13
CA ILE A 895 -11.12 2.63 -17.60
C ILE A 895 -12.42 2.20 -18.30
N ILE A 896 -13.13 1.19 -17.78
CA ILE A 896 -14.42 0.76 -18.35
C ILE A 896 -15.45 1.89 -18.27
N GLN A 897 -15.57 2.61 -17.15
CA GLN A 897 -16.48 3.74 -17.03
C GLN A 897 -16.15 4.83 -18.06
N GLY A 898 -14.86 5.12 -18.28
CA GLY A 898 -14.41 6.06 -19.32
C GLY A 898 -14.77 5.59 -20.73
N GLN A 899 -14.62 4.29 -21.03
CA GLN A 899 -15.05 3.71 -22.31
C GLN A 899 -16.58 3.80 -22.51
N ILE A 900 -17.36 3.55 -21.46
CA ILE A 900 -18.83 3.72 -21.51
C ILE A 900 -19.18 5.17 -21.85
N ALA A 901 -18.57 6.14 -21.16
CA ALA A 901 -18.78 7.56 -21.45
C ALA A 901 -18.40 7.90 -22.91
N LEU A 902 -17.27 7.38 -23.39
CA LEU A 902 -16.84 7.57 -24.78
C LEU A 902 -17.84 6.97 -25.78
N LYS A 903 -18.34 5.78 -25.52
CA LYS A 903 -19.34 5.08 -26.36
C LYS A 903 -20.68 5.82 -26.39
N GLN A 904 -21.03 6.55 -25.32
CA GLN A 904 -22.19 7.42 -25.24
C GLN A 904 -21.97 8.81 -25.89
N GLY A 905 -20.83 9.07 -26.50
CA GLY A 905 -20.49 10.37 -27.12
C GLY A 905 -20.09 11.46 -26.14
N LYS A 906 -19.90 11.14 -24.85
CA LYS A 906 -19.54 12.06 -23.78
C LYS A 906 -18.00 12.19 -23.65
N ALA A 907 -17.34 12.67 -24.71
CA ALA A 907 -15.88 12.64 -24.81
C ALA A 907 -15.16 13.39 -23.67
N ARG A 908 -15.70 14.54 -23.21
CA ARG A 908 -15.09 15.29 -22.10
C ARG A 908 -15.18 14.54 -20.76
N GLU A 909 -16.30 13.88 -20.50
CA GLU A 909 -16.49 13.03 -19.32
C GLU A 909 -15.54 11.82 -19.37
N ALA A 910 -15.40 11.19 -20.54
CA ALA A 910 -14.45 10.10 -20.76
C ALA A 910 -13.01 10.53 -20.47
N ILE A 911 -12.56 11.69 -20.97
CA ILE A 911 -11.22 12.23 -20.68
C ILE A 911 -10.99 12.35 -19.17
N LYS A 912 -11.96 12.94 -18.45
CA LYS A 912 -11.85 13.11 -17.00
C LYS A 912 -11.66 11.77 -16.30
N ILE A 913 -12.55 10.80 -16.56
CA ILE A 913 -12.53 9.48 -15.91
C ILE A 913 -11.26 8.71 -16.24
N LEU A 914 -10.80 8.74 -17.50
CA LEU A 914 -9.59 8.03 -17.94
C LEU A 914 -8.32 8.68 -17.37
N THR A 915 -8.29 10.00 -17.21
CA THR A 915 -7.20 10.70 -16.52
C THR A 915 -7.15 10.31 -15.04
N GLU A 916 -8.32 10.22 -14.38
CA GLU A 916 -8.39 9.71 -13.00
C GLU A 916 -7.91 8.26 -12.91
N ALA A 917 -8.29 7.40 -13.86
CA ALA A 917 -7.83 6.01 -13.91
C ALA A 917 -6.31 5.90 -13.99
N ASN A 918 -5.68 6.65 -14.90
CA ASN A 918 -4.22 6.69 -15.03
C ASN A 918 -3.52 7.36 -13.83
N GLY A 919 -4.22 8.20 -13.06
CA GLY A 919 -3.74 8.72 -11.78
C GLY A 919 -3.75 7.69 -10.65
N ILE A 920 -4.63 6.68 -10.72
CA ILE A 920 -4.65 5.55 -9.77
C ILE A 920 -3.56 4.54 -10.13
N LEU A 921 -3.52 4.13 -11.39
CA LEU A 921 -2.50 3.23 -11.94
C LEU A 921 -2.25 3.59 -13.42
N ASP A 922 -1.03 3.95 -13.73
CA ASP A 922 -0.60 4.35 -15.07
C ASP A 922 -0.49 3.13 -16.00
N THR A 923 -1.53 2.88 -16.81
CA THR A 923 -1.64 1.67 -17.65
C THR A 923 -1.59 1.99 -19.14
N TRP A 924 -1.02 1.07 -19.92
CA TRP A 924 -0.99 1.18 -21.39
C TRP A 924 -2.40 1.29 -21.99
N LEU A 925 -3.35 0.44 -21.54
CA LEU A 925 -4.74 0.47 -22.00
C LEU A 925 -5.47 1.76 -21.61
N GLY A 926 -5.18 2.32 -20.44
CA GLY A 926 -5.71 3.61 -20.01
C GLY A 926 -5.25 4.76 -20.92
N HIS A 927 -3.99 4.77 -21.33
CA HIS A 927 -3.48 5.75 -22.31
C HIS A 927 -4.07 5.54 -23.69
N PHE A 928 -4.22 4.30 -24.14
CA PHE A 928 -4.85 4.01 -25.40
C PHE A 928 -6.29 4.55 -25.48
N ASP A 929 -7.09 4.29 -24.45
CA ASP A 929 -8.48 4.78 -24.42
C ASP A 929 -8.57 6.29 -24.16
N LEU A 930 -7.63 6.88 -23.42
CA LEU A 930 -7.52 8.34 -23.23
C LEU A 930 -7.19 9.03 -24.57
N GLY A 931 -6.29 8.47 -25.35
CA GLY A 931 -6.02 8.95 -26.72
C GLY A 931 -7.25 8.92 -27.61
N ARG A 932 -8.05 7.84 -27.55
CA ARG A 932 -9.35 7.74 -28.26
C ARG A 932 -10.35 8.80 -27.77
N ALA A 933 -10.39 9.09 -26.48
CA ALA A 933 -11.26 10.10 -25.89
C ALA A 933 -10.85 11.52 -26.31
N TYR A 934 -9.55 11.83 -26.34
CA TYR A 934 -9.05 13.10 -26.85
C TYR A 934 -9.35 13.27 -28.36
N LEU A 935 -9.17 12.21 -29.15
CA LEU A 935 -9.53 12.23 -30.58
C LEU A 935 -11.03 12.53 -30.76
N ALA A 936 -11.91 11.89 -30.01
CA ALA A 936 -13.35 12.11 -30.04
C ALA A 936 -13.75 13.54 -29.57
N ALA A 937 -12.95 14.16 -28.70
CA ALA A 937 -13.14 15.54 -28.26
C ALA A 937 -12.48 16.56 -29.20
N ASN A 938 -11.89 16.14 -30.33
CA ASN A 938 -11.10 16.95 -31.25
C ASN A 938 -9.90 17.65 -30.60
N ALA A 939 -9.38 17.09 -29.48
CA ALA A 939 -8.18 17.53 -28.79
C ALA A 939 -6.95 16.80 -29.38
N LEU A 940 -6.62 17.10 -30.62
CA LEU A 940 -5.69 16.34 -31.45
C LEU A 940 -4.25 16.28 -30.91
N PRO A 941 -3.64 17.39 -30.42
CA PRO A 941 -2.28 17.32 -29.86
C PRO A 941 -2.17 16.42 -28.64
N GLN A 942 -3.20 16.38 -27.77
CA GLN A 942 -3.24 15.53 -26.60
C GLN A 942 -3.42 14.05 -27.02
N ALA A 943 -4.25 13.79 -28.03
CA ALA A 943 -4.43 12.45 -28.58
C ALA A 943 -3.13 11.90 -29.19
N ASP A 944 -2.38 12.73 -29.94
CA ASP A 944 -1.08 12.38 -30.54
C ASP A 944 -0.08 11.96 -29.45
N ALA A 945 0.02 12.77 -28.38
CA ALA A 945 0.91 12.49 -27.26
C ALA A 945 0.57 11.16 -26.53
N GLU A 946 -0.74 10.82 -26.37
CA GLU A 946 -1.15 9.58 -25.74
C GLU A 946 -0.84 8.36 -26.60
N PHE A 947 -1.03 8.42 -27.91
CA PHE A 947 -0.69 7.34 -28.82
C PHE A 947 0.84 7.17 -28.99
N ASP A 948 1.61 8.26 -29.03
CA ASP A 948 3.08 8.18 -29.02
C ASP A 948 3.58 7.53 -27.72
N ARG A 949 2.96 7.81 -26.58
CA ARG A 949 3.23 7.14 -25.32
C ARG A 949 2.93 5.64 -25.40
N CYS A 950 1.81 5.25 -26.03
CA CYS A 950 1.51 3.83 -26.27
C CYS A 950 2.58 3.13 -27.13
N ILE A 951 3.11 3.82 -28.14
CA ILE A 951 4.19 3.28 -28.98
C ILE A 951 5.49 3.15 -28.18
N ALA A 952 5.86 4.16 -27.39
CA ALA A 952 7.06 4.13 -26.54
C ALA A 952 6.99 3.01 -25.48
N ARG A 953 5.78 2.70 -25.00
CA ARG A 953 5.51 1.66 -23.99
C ARG A 953 4.97 0.36 -24.58
N ARG A 954 5.27 0.05 -25.82
CA ARG A 954 4.73 -1.14 -26.53
C ARG A 954 5.02 -2.47 -25.83
N GLY A 955 6.05 -2.54 -25.01
CA GLY A 955 6.35 -3.74 -24.21
C GLY A 955 5.23 -4.13 -23.26
N GLU A 956 4.51 -3.16 -22.69
CA GLU A 956 3.39 -3.41 -21.79
C GLU A 956 2.15 -3.97 -22.53
N ALA A 957 2.07 -3.79 -23.85
CA ALA A 957 0.98 -4.36 -24.67
C ALA A 957 1.16 -5.86 -24.91
N LEU A 958 2.34 -6.45 -24.67
CA LEU A 958 2.59 -7.89 -24.88
C LEU A 958 1.70 -8.77 -24.01
N SER A 959 1.44 -8.35 -22.78
CA SER A 959 0.64 -9.10 -21.84
C SER A 959 -0.01 -8.20 -20.81
N LEU A 960 -1.25 -8.46 -20.47
CA LEU A 960 -1.88 -7.85 -19.30
C LEU A 960 -1.29 -8.51 -18.04
N MET A 961 -0.07 -8.07 -17.70
CA MET A 961 0.70 -8.52 -16.53
C MET A 961 0.86 -10.05 -16.41
N ASP A 962 1.26 -10.70 -17.49
CA ASP A 962 1.48 -12.14 -17.64
C ASP A 962 0.22 -13.03 -17.63
N GLU A 963 -0.97 -12.44 -17.51
CA GLU A 963 -2.20 -13.18 -17.32
C GLU A 963 -3.02 -13.34 -18.60
N GLY A 964 -2.90 -12.39 -19.53
CA GLY A 964 -3.61 -12.45 -20.81
C GLY A 964 -2.87 -11.73 -21.92
N PRO A 965 -2.76 -12.35 -23.11
CA PRO A 965 -2.12 -11.73 -24.25
C PRO A 965 -2.97 -10.54 -24.75
N THR A 966 -2.35 -9.43 -25.01
CA THR A 966 -3.01 -8.18 -25.44
C THR A 966 -2.28 -7.45 -26.56
N PHE A 967 -1.22 -8.04 -27.10
CA PHE A 967 -0.44 -7.41 -28.18
C PHE A 967 -1.28 -7.24 -29.46
N GLY A 968 -2.29 -8.08 -29.66
CA GLY A 968 -3.28 -7.91 -30.73
C GLY A 968 -4.04 -6.58 -30.70
N HIS A 969 -4.04 -5.86 -29.57
CA HIS A 969 -4.60 -4.50 -29.47
C HIS A 969 -3.66 -3.43 -30.05
N PHE A 970 -2.36 -3.71 -30.10
CA PHE A 970 -1.33 -2.71 -30.42
C PHE A 970 -1.46 -2.11 -31.82
N PRO A 971 -1.79 -2.87 -32.91
CA PRO A 971 -1.86 -2.29 -34.25
C PRO A 971 -2.82 -1.12 -34.37
N ALA A 972 -3.94 -1.14 -33.62
CA ALA A 972 -4.93 -0.08 -33.63
C ALA A 972 -4.36 1.32 -33.23
N VAL A 973 -3.24 1.35 -32.48
CA VAL A 973 -2.54 2.62 -32.15
C VAL A 973 -2.15 3.36 -33.40
N TYR A 974 -1.58 2.68 -34.39
CA TYR A 974 -1.16 3.30 -35.65
C TYR A 974 -2.35 3.84 -36.46
N TYR A 975 -3.47 3.12 -36.46
CA TYR A 975 -4.70 3.61 -37.12
C TYR A 975 -5.20 4.89 -36.47
N TYR A 976 -5.36 4.91 -35.14
CA TYR A 976 -5.82 6.10 -34.43
C TYR A 976 -4.84 7.27 -34.50
N LEU A 977 -3.53 6.98 -34.50
CA LEU A 977 -2.48 7.99 -34.68
C LEU A 977 -2.58 8.60 -36.10
N GLY A 978 -2.85 7.78 -37.13
CA GLY A 978 -3.17 8.25 -38.47
C GLY A 978 -4.36 9.20 -38.50
N ARG A 979 -5.46 8.86 -37.80
CA ARG A 979 -6.65 9.71 -37.64
C ARG A 979 -6.34 11.06 -37.00
N VAL A 980 -5.49 11.05 -35.96
CA VAL A 980 -5.07 12.27 -35.26
C VAL A 980 -4.23 13.16 -36.18
N ARG A 981 -3.21 12.59 -36.79
CA ARG A 981 -2.26 13.30 -37.65
C ARG A 981 -2.92 13.84 -38.92
N GLU A 982 -3.89 13.12 -39.48
CA GLU A 982 -4.77 13.58 -40.55
C GLU A 982 -5.55 14.82 -40.11
N GLY A 983 -6.14 14.80 -38.92
CA GLY A 983 -6.89 15.94 -38.35
C GLY A 983 -6.02 17.17 -38.07
N ILE A 984 -4.76 16.96 -37.68
CA ILE A 984 -3.76 18.04 -37.49
C ILE A 984 -3.29 18.61 -38.85
N GLY A 985 -3.36 17.80 -39.91
CA GLY A 985 -2.86 18.16 -41.25
C GLY A 985 -1.36 17.96 -41.42
N THR A 986 -0.73 17.07 -40.64
CA THR A 986 0.70 16.74 -40.76
C THR A 986 0.97 15.87 -41.99
N ALA A 987 2.07 16.07 -42.70
CA ALA A 987 2.40 15.26 -43.89
C ALA A 987 2.64 13.75 -43.56
N SER A 988 2.93 13.42 -42.30
CA SER A 988 3.17 12.05 -41.81
C SER A 988 1.94 11.23 -41.50
N PHE A 989 0.71 11.75 -41.70
CA PHE A 989 -0.50 10.97 -41.37
C PHE A 989 -0.58 9.65 -42.17
N ALA A 990 -0.21 9.72 -43.44
CA ALA A 990 -0.22 8.53 -44.32
C ALA A 990 0.78 7.45 -43.84
N ASP A 991 1.91 7.83 -43.24
CA ASP A 991 2.87 6.87 -42.73
C ASP A 991 2.29 6.06 -41.58
N SER A 992 1.51 6.69 -40.69
CA SER A 992 0.83 5.97 -39.60
C SER A 992 -0.16 4.94 -40.13
N TYR A 993 -0.93 5.27 -41.16
CA TYR A 993 -1.81 4.31 -41.82
C TYR A 993 -1.02 3.20 -42.53
N ARG A 994 0.12 3.51 -43.15
CA ARG A 994 1.00 2.51 -43.80
C ARG A 994 1.57 1.55 -42.76
N GLU A 995 1.98 2.00 -41.57
CA GLU A 995 2.43 1.09 -40.51
C GLU A 995 1.29 0.17 -40.06
N TYR A 996 0.06 0.68 -39.91
CA TYR A 996 -1.11 -0.17 -39.65
C TYR A 996 -1.33 -1.22 -40.77
N LEU A 997 -1.29 -0.78 -42.03
CA LEU A 997 -1.51 -1.64 -43.19
C LEU A 997 -0.36 -2.63 -43.42
N LYS A 998 0.86 -2.31 -43.03
CA LYS A 998 1.99 -3.25 -43.04
C LYS A 998 1.72 -4.45 -42.14
N ILE A 999 1.03 -4.23 -41.00
CA ILE A 999 0.66 -5.29 -40.08
C ILE A 999 -0.62 -6.00 -40.55
N ARG A 1000 -1.68 -5.26 -40.83
CA ARG A 1000 -3.04 -5.78 -41.09
C ARG A 1000 -3.54 -5.64 -42.52
N GLY A 1001 -2.68 -5.17 -43.43
CA GLY A 1001 -3.09 -4.96 -44.81
C GLY A 1001 -3.49 -6.22 -45.57
N GLY A 1002 -3.02 -7.40 -45.19
CA GLY A 1002 -3.47 -8.69 -45.69
C GLY A 1002 -4.87 -9.12 -45.22
N SER A 1003 -5.42 -8.52 -44.20
CA SER A 1003 -6.70 -8.92 -43.63
C SER A 1003 -7.86 -8.49 -44.54
N LYS A 1004 -8.78 -9.42 -44.81
CA LYS A 1004 -10.06 -9.16 -45.50
C LYS A 1004 -11.19 -8.89 -44.48
N GLU A 1005 -10.96 -9.20 -43.24
CA GLU A 1005 -11.96 -9.19 -42.15
C GLU A 1005 -11.84 -7.92 -41.28
N ASP A 1006 -10.77 -7.12 -41.40
CA ASP A 1006 -10.54 -5.96 -40.58
C ASP A 1006 -11.15 -4.68 -41.20
N PRO A 1007 -12.23 -4.13 -40.63
CA PRO A 1007 -12.87 -2.91 -41.12
C PRO A 1007 -11.94 -1.67 -41.08
N LEU A 1008 -11.02 -1.62 -40.09
CA LEU A 1008 -10.08 -0.51 -39.97
C LEU A 1008 -9.02 -0.56 -41.07
N ALA A 1009 -8.64 -1.74 -41.57
CA ALA A 1009 -7.72 -1.87 -42.68
C ALA A 1009 -8.34 -1.33 -44.00
N LEU A 1010 -9.64 -1.52 -44.19
CA LEU A 1010 -10.36 -0.97 -45.33
C LEU A 1010 -10.42 0.57 -45.29
N ASP A 1011 -10.69 1.15 -44.11
CA ASP A 1011 -10.71 2.61 -43.95
C ASP A 1011 -9.30 3.22 -44.07
N ALA A 1012 -8.29 2.56 -43.46
CA ALA A 1012 -6.89 2.99 -43.55
C ALA A 1012 -6.36 3.06 -44.99
N ARG A 1013 -6.73 2.08 -45.88
CA ARG A 1013 -6.38 2.13 -47.31
C ARG A 1013 -6.95 3.36 -48.00
N LYS A 1014 -8.24 3.62 -47.77
CA LYS A 1014 -8.89 4.82 -48.35
C LYS A 1014 -8.20 6.11 -47.92
N ARG A 1015 -7.80 6.22 -46.67
CA ARG A 1015 -7.17 7.42 -46.09
C ARG A 1015 -5.69 7.55 -46.45
N ALA A 1016 -4.99 6.45 -46.62
CA ALA A 1016 -3.59 6.46 -47.05
C ALA A 1016 -3.40 6.85 -48.54
N GLY A 1017 -4.49 6.93 -49.32
CA GLY A 1017 -4.42 7.24 -50.75
C GLY A 1017 -4.06 6.03 -51.64
N ASN A 1018 -4.27 4.82 -51.14
CA ASN A 1018 -4.06 3.55 -51.86
C ASN A 1018 -5.39 2.93 -52.29
#